data_c29fe2641d450b1ec55da239a99ab224
#
_entry.id   c29fe2641d450b1ec55da239a99ab224
#
_cell.length_a   1.000
_cell.length_b   1.000
_cell.length_c   1.000
_cell.angle_alpha   90.00
_cell.angle_beta   90.00
_cell.angle_gamma   90.00
#
_symmetry.space_group_name_H-M   'P 1'
#
loop_
_entity.id
_entity.type
_entity.pdbx_description
1 polymer ?
#
loop_
_entity_poly.entity_id
_entity_poly.type
_entity_poly.pdbx_seq_one_letter_code
_entity_poly.pdbx_strand_id
1 'polypeptide(L)'
;MPAQYIRIKGARVHNLKNVDVEIPRDKLVVFTGLSGSGKSSLAFDTLYAEGHRRFVESLSSYARQFLGQMDKPDLDFIDGLSPAISIDQKTTSKNPRSTVGTVTEIYDYLRLLYARIGIPHCPVCGKEIRKMSTDTMIDQIMELPEGTKFMMMAPVVSAKKGLHEKVFDDARKGGYARVRVDGFLYPLDEVPTLDKAKKHSIDVVVDRLVMKPDIRRRLSDSLETTLALGNGIAVIETTDGGEMRFSQNYACEEHGIGMTELSPRMFSFNSPFGACPKCAGMGEKQVVAEFKVIPDRSLSLRGGAIAVNGFKTMEEESWNGPLIEAVGKDYGFTLDTPIKDYTKEGLHALLYGTGSKKYHITRFFGGFGRESLASWNGILNIIESRLTQAGGEYYNEFMDFTPCPECGGKRLSPEILAVTVGGLNIYELCSLNVTSALRFFEELKLTQTEETIAKEILKEIRARLGFLQSVGLDYLTLWRKSGSLSGGEAQRIRLATQIGSALVGVMYILDEPSIGLHQRDNSKLIDTLCRLRDTGNTVIVVEHDEETMMASDYIVDIGPGAGIHGGEVVAAGTPEDIMKNESSLTGAYLSGRKKIPVPEKRREGNGAYLTIKGARENNLKNVDVDIPLGKFVCVTGVSGSGKSSLVNSILLNELSRKLNRAHTFPGKFDSIEGIENLDKVVSIDQSPIGRTPRSNPATYTGLFTDIRELFAMTPDAKARGYTAGRFSFNVKGGRCEMCEGDGVRCIEMHFLPDVYVTCDTCHGKRYNQDTLEVKYKGKSIFDVLDMTVEEGLQFFSSMPKLARKLQTLYDVGLGYVKIGQSSTTLSGGEAQRVKLATELSKRGTGKTIYILDEPTTGLHSDDVAKLLTVLNRLCENGNTVLVIEHNLDVIKTADHIIDLGPEGGDGGGTVVCTGTPEEVAMCERSYTGKYLKPLLSKTEI
;
A
#
# COMPACT_ATOMS: atom_id res chain seq x y z
N MET A 1 -11.32 43.52 -11.85
CA MET A 1 -10.47 42.53 -12.52
C MET A 1 -10.04 41.50 -11.43
N PRO A 2 -9.96 40.24 -11.69
CA PRO A 2 -9.39 39.32 -10.72
C PRO A 2 -7.94 39.75 -10.42
N ALA A 3 -7.51 39.55 -9.16
CA ALA A 3 -6.16 39.86 -8.75
C ALA A 3 -5.16 39.06 -9.60
N GLN A 4 -4.13 39.72 -10.13
CA GLN A 4 -3.10 39.05 -10.93
C GLN A 4 -2.07 38.29 -10.07
N TYR A 5 -1.97 38.66 -8.79
CA TYR A 5 -1.01 38.09 -7.83
C TYR A 5 -1.70 37.69 -6.53
N ILE A 6 -1.18 36.65 -5.91
CA ILE A 6 -1.39 36.34 -4.50
C ILE A 6 -0.32 37.13 -3.74
N ARG A 7 -0.74 37.99 -2.81
CA ARG A 7 0.16 38.81 -2.01
C ARG A 7 0.15 38.36 -0.56
N ILE A 8 1.30 38.02 -0.06
CA ILE A 8 1.52 37.66 1.33
C ILE A 8 2.36 38.75 1.97
N LYS A 9 1.98 39.15 3.18
CA LYS A 9 2.74 40.09 3.99
C LYS A 9 2.87 39.59 5.42
N GLY A 10 4.10 39.63 5.92
CA GLY A 10 4.39 39.36 7.31
C GLY A 10 4.15 37.92 7.73
N ALA A 11 4.43 36.92 6.89
CA ALA A 11 4.29 35.53 7.27
C ALA A 11 5.36 35.11 8.28
N ARG A 12 4.94 34.56 9.44
CA ARG A 12 5.80 34.20 10.58
C ARG A 12 5.57 32.78 11.09
N VAL A 13 4.95 31.94 10.29
CA VAL A 13 4.67 30.54 10.67
C VAL A 13 5.98 29.75 10.77
N HIS A 14 6.17 29.03 11.85
CA HIS A 14 7.37 28.23 12.16
C HIS A 14 8.67 29.04 12.11
N ASN A 15 9.52 28.81 11.11
CA ASN A 15 10.81 29.51 10.97
C ASN A 15 10.78 30.69 10.00
N LEU A 16 9.61 31.04 9.45
CA LEU A 16 9.49 32.18 8.53
C LEU A 16 9.73 33.51 9.26
N LYS A 17 10.57 34.37 8.67
CA LYS A 17 11.02 35.63 9.24
C LYS A 17 10.31 36.84 8.63
N ASN A 18 9.02 36.99 8.94
CA ASN A 18 8.20 38.09 8.45
C ASN A 18 8.25 38.24 6.92
N VAL A 19 7.93 37.11 6.23
CA VAL A 19 8.08 37.00 4.78
C VAL A 19 7.03 37.82 4.03
N ASP A 20 7.49 38.65 3.11
CA ASP A 20 6.66 39.33 2.11
C ASP A 20 6.97 38.74 0.74
N VAL A 21 5.93 38.28 0.00
CA VAL A 21 6.08 37.70 -1.33
C VAL A 21 4.84 37.91 -2.20
N GLU A 22 5.06 38.16 -3.48
CA GLU A 22 4.02 38.21 -4.52
C GLU A 22 4.16 37.01 -5.45
N ILE A 23 3.10 36.21 -5.59
CA ILE A 23 3.06 34.98 -6.37
C ILE A 23 2.09 35.19 -7.54
N PRO A 24 2.50 35.02 -8.81
CA PRO A 24 1.62 35.20 -9.94
C PRO A 24 0.55 34.11 -9.97
N ARG A 25 -0.72 34.50 -10.28
CA ARG A 25 -1.82 33.57 -10.47
C ARG A 25 -1.81 32.94 -11.87
N ASP A 26 -2.48 31.81 -11.99
CA ASP A 26 -2.65 31.07 -13.23
C ASP A 26 -1.30 30.69 -13.88
N LYS A 27 -0.32 30.37 -13.02
CA LYS A 27 1.06 30.04 -13.33
C LYS A 27 1.50 28.76 -12.61
N LEU A 28 2.52 28.11 -13.16
CA LEU A 28 3.27 27.05 -12.48
C LEU A 28 4.38 27.71 -11.67
N VAL A 29 4.25 27.66 -10.35
CA VAL A 29 5.18 28.29 -9.40
C VAL A 29 5.89 27.21 -8.58
N VAL A 30 7.20 27.26 -8.54
CA VAL A 30 8.02 26.35 -7.75
C VAL A 30 8.56 27.03 -6.51
N PHE A 31 8.34 26.40 -5.34
CA PHE A 31 8.98 26.77 -4.08
C PHE A 31 10.17 25.87 -3.86
N THR A 32 11.35 26.42 -3.78
CA THR A 32 12.62 25.69 -3.64
C THR A 32 13.49 26.26 -2.52
N GLY A 33 14.62 25.62 -2.26
CA GLY A 33 15.57 25.98 -1.20
C GLY A 33 16.01 24.79 -0.36
N LEU A 34 16.91 24.97 0.58
CA LEU A 34 17.45 23.90 1.43
C LEU A 34 16.37 23.18 2.24
N SER A 35 16.64 21.92 2.63
CA SER A 35 15.77 21.19 3.57
C SER A 35 15.68 21.95 4.89
N GLY A 36 14.43 22.18 5.39
CA GLY A 36 14.21 22.99 6.61
C GLY A 36 14.30 24.51 6.41
N SER A 37 14.36 25.02 5.17
CA SER A 37 14.40 26.47 4.91
C SER A 37 13.07 27.20 5.13
N GLY A 38 11.93 26.50 5.20
CA GLY A 38 10.60 27.06 5.39
C GLY A 38 9.65 26.95 4.20
N LYS A 39 10.02 26.19 3.15
CA LYS A 39 9.19 25.96 1.95
C LYS A 39 7.78 25.45 2.27
N SER A 40 7.72 24.36 3.01
CA SER A 40 6.44 23.73 3.39
C SER A 40 5.64 24.63 4.34
N SER A 41 6.32 25.39 5.21
CA SER A 41 5.67 26.41 6.08
C SER A 41 4.98 27.50 5.27
N LEU A 42 5.59 27.97 4.19
CA LEU A 42 4.96 28.95 3.30
C LEU A 42 3.86 28.34 2.43
N ALA A 43 4.11 27.14 1.85
CA ALA A 43 3.17 26.50 0.92
C ALA A 43 1.94 25.93 1.64
N PHE A 44 2.15 25.10 2.67
CA PHE A 44 1.09 24.35 3.32
C PHE A 44 0.55 25.04 4.59
N ASP A 45 1.43 25.46 5.49
CA ASP A 45 1.01 26.00 6.78
C ASP A 45 0.59 27.49 6.67
N THR A 46 0.88 28.16 5.54
CA THR A 46 0.45 29.53 5.26
C THR A 46 -0.58 29.60 4.14
N LEU A 47 -0.20 29.31 2.89
CA LEU A 47 -1.08 29.47 1.71
C LEU A 47 -2.24 28.49 1.71
N TYR A 48 -1.96 27.19 1.85
CA TYR A 48 -3.02 26.20 1.88
C TYR A 48 -3.93 26.37 3.10
N ALA A 49 -3.33 26.54 4.28
CA ALA A 49 -4.09 26.68 5.53
C ALA A 49 -5.08 27.85 5.46
N GLU A 50 -4.64 29.03 4.99
CA GLU A 50 -5.53 30.19 4.87
C GLU A 50 -6.54 30.05 3.72
N GLY A 51 -6.12 29.50 2.56
CA GLY A 51 -7.03 29.23 1.45
C GLY A 51 -8.13 28.25 1.81
N HIS A 52 -7.78 27.14 2.49
CA HIS A 52 -8.73 26.16 3.00
C HIS A 52 -9.62 26.75 4.10
N ARG A 53 -9.07 27.50 5.04
CA ARG A 53 -9.82 28.15 6.12
C ARG A 53 -10.90 29.06 5.56
N ARG A 54 -10.56 29.96 4.62
CA ARG A 54 -11.53 30.88 3.95
C ARG A 54 -12.59 30.12 3.18
N PHE A 55 -12.21 29.05 2.50
CA PHE A 55 -13.17 28.19 1.80
C PHE A 55 -14.16 27.54 2.77
N VAL A 56 -13.68 26.92 3.85
CA VAL A 56 -14.53 26.29 4.88
C VAL A 56 -15.41 27.32 5.56
N GLU A 57 -14.94 28.53 5.85
CA GLU A 57 -15.75 29.63 6.43
C GLU A 57 -16.91 30.06 5.50
N SER A 58 -16.74 29.92 4.19
CA SER A 58 -17.82 30.24 3.22
C SER A 58 -18.94 29.20 3.19
N LEU A 59 -18.72 28.01 3.77
CA LEU A 59 -19.70 26.92 3.79
C LEU A 59 -20.72 27.07 4.91
N SER A 60 -21.82 26.30 4.82
CA SER A 60 -22.84 26.24 5.85
C SER A 60 -22.27 25.70 7.18
N SER A 61 -22.87 26.09 8.32
CA SER A 61 -22.46 25.62 9.65
C SER A 61 -22.48 24.08 9.77
N TYR A 62 -23.39 23.41 9.07
CA TYR A 62 -23.45 21.96 9.00
C TYR A 62 -22.25 21.37 8.27
N ALA A 63 -21.91 21.89 7.10
CA ALA A 63 -20.75 21.40 6.33
C ALA A 63 -19.42 21.62 7.08
N ARG A 64 -19.29 22.73 7.82
CA ARG A 64 -18.10 23.03 8.64
C ARG A 64 -17.83 22.02 9.75
N GLN A 65 -18.85 21.35 10.29
CA GLN A 65 -18.68 20.31 11.33
C GLN A 65 -17.96 19.06 10.80
N PHE A 66 -18.02 18.78 9.50
CA PHE A 66 -17.39 17.61 8.88
C PHE A 66 -16.02 17.92 8.25
N LEU A 67 -15.75 19.17 7.99
CA LEU A 67 -14.47 19.63 7.42
C LEU A 67 -13.63 20.20 8.58
N GLY A 68 -12.50 19.57 8.90
CA GLY A 68 -11.60 20.06 9.94
C GLY A 68 -11.25 21.55 9.71
N GLN A 69 -11.36 22.37 10.75
CA GLN A 69 -10.87 23.75 10.71
C GLN A 69 -9.34 23.74 10.85
N MET A 70 -8.67 24.47 9.96
CA MET A 70 -7.25 24.78 10.13
C MET A 70 -7.09 26.02 11.01
N ASP A 71 -6.05 26.03 11.81
CA ASP A 71 -5.67 27.21 12.59
C ASP A 71 -5.34 28.38 11.66
N LYS A 72 -5.63 29.58 12.10
CA LYS A 72 -5.26 30.79 11.37
C LYS A 72 -3.74 30.92 11.37
N PRO A 73 -3.08 30.97 10.19
CA PRO A 73 -1.64 31.18 10.14
C PRO A 73 -1.24 32.54 10.67
N ASP A 74 -0.04 32.61 11.27
CA ASP A 74 0.53 33.87 11.74
C ASP A 74 1.08 34.67 10.57
N LEU A 75 0.29 35.65 10.12
CA LEU A 75 0.61 36.57 9.05
C LEU A 75 -0.15 37.91 9.23
N ASP A 76 0.37 38.97 8.69
CA ASP A 76 -0.28 40.29 8.72
C ASP A 76 -1.42 40.38 7.72
N PHE A 77 -1.18 39.96 6.47
CA PHE A 77 -2.14 40.10 5.39
C PHE A 77 -1.89 39.11 4.26
N ILE A 78 -2.98 38.59 3.68
CA ILE A 78 -2.93 37.80 2.44
C ILE A 78 -4.16 38.09 1.57
N ASP A 79 -3.93 38.31 0.28
CA ASP A 79 -4.94 38.62 -0.72
C ASP A 79 -4.75 37.84 -2.03
N GLY A 80 -5.77 37.80 -2.87
CA GLY A 80 -5.73 37.11 -4.16
C GLY A 80 -5.83 35.57 -4.10
N LEU A 81 -6.15 34.98 -2.96
CA LEU A 81 -6.30 33.53 -2.82
C LEU A 81 -7.49 32.98 -3.62
N SER A 82 -7.27 31.86 -4.26
CA SER A 82 -8.31 30.94 -4.80
C SER A 82 -8.60 29.82 -3.81
N PRO A 83 -9.73 29.06 -3.97
CA PRO A 83 -9.90 27.80 -3.25
C PRO A 83 -8.68 26.91 -3.40
N ALA A 84 -8.16 26.38 -2.31
CA ALA A 84 -6.92 25.64 -2.29
C ALA A 84 -7.15 24.14 -2.14
N ILE A 85 -6.41 23.34 -2.92
CA ILE A 85 -6.37 21.87 -2.86
C ILE A 85 -4.92 21.45 -2.62
N SER A 86 -4.69 20.67 -1.57
CA SER A 86 -3.36 20.12 -1.27
C SER A 86 -3.26 18.67 -1.72
N ILE A 87 -2.12 18.33 -2.32
CA ILE A 87 -1.76 16.97 -2.72
C ILE A 87 -0.43 16.62 -2.04
N ASP A 88 -0.56 16.14 -0.81
CA ASP A 88 0.57 15.76 0.04
C ASP A 88 0.95 14.28 -0.11
N GLN A 89 2.13 13.93 0.42
CA GLN A 89 2.69 12.57 0.35
C GLN A 89 2.17 11.63 1.47
N LYS A 90 1.59 12.18 2.53
CA LYS A 90 1.49 11.51 3.85
C LYS A 90 0.45 10.40 4.02
N THR A 91 -0.44 10.09 3.10
CA THR A 91 -1.52 9.13 3.40
C THR A 91 -1.76 8.09 2.31
N THR A 92 -1.11 6.94 2.43
CA THR A 92 -1.64 5.70 1.84
C THR A 92 -2.78 5.21 2.72
N SER A 93 -3.96 5.01 2.13
CA SER A 93 -5.08 4.40 2.85
C SER A 93 -4.71 2.99 3.32
N LYS A 94 -4.73 2.75 4.62
CA LYS A 94 -4.51 1.41 5.20
C LYS A 94 -5.74 0.50 5.08
N ASN A 95 -6.81 0.97 4.45
CA ASN A 95 -8.01 0.16 4.27
C ASN A 95 -7.74 -0.98 3.27
N PRO A 96 -7.83 -2.25 3.68
CA PRO A 96 -7.51 -3.40 2.82
C PRO A 96 -8.50 -3.57 1.66
N ARG A 97 -9.65 -2.89 1.71
CA ARG A 97 -10.66 -2.90 0.65
C ARG A 97 -10.40 -1.87 -0.45
N SER A 98 -9.59 -0.83 -0.17
CA SER A 98 -9.28 0.20 -1.17
C SER A 98 -8.34 -0.34 -2.26
N THR A 99 -8.68 -0.09 -3.51
CA THR A 99 -7.86 -0.42 -4.70
C THR A 99 -7.62 0.83 -5.53
N VAL A 100 -6.68 0.78 -6.47
CA VAL A 100 -6.45 1.87 -7.42
C VAL A 100 -7.76 2.24 -8.12
N GLY A 101 -8.53 1.24 -8.61
CA GLY A 101 -9.80 1.47 -9.29
C GLY A 101 -10.85 2.16 -8.42
N THR A 102 -10.90 1.89 -7.10
CA THR A 102 -11.87 2.56 -6.20
C THR A 102 -11.42 3.96 -5.81
N VAL A 103 -10.12 4.21 -5.65
CA VAL A 103 -9.59 5.54 -5.32
C VAL A 103 -9.72 6.51 -6.49
N THR A 104 -9.58 6.00 -7.72
CA THR A 104 -9.73 6.78 -8.96
C THR A 104 -11.17 6.90 -9.45
N GLU A 105 -12.13 6.29 -8.74
CA GLU A 105 -13.54 6.19 -9.12
C GLU A 105 -13.79 5.41 -10.43
N ILE A 106 -12.76 4.92 -11.10
CA ILE A 106 -12.90 4.14 -12.35
C ILE A 106 -13.75 2.90 -12.10
N TYR A 107 -13.59 2.26 -10.94
CA TYR A 107 -14.36 1.08 -10.56
C TYR A 107 -15.87 1.36 -10.49
N ASP A 108 -16.29 2.56 -10.12
CA ASP A 108 -17.68 2.94 -10.04
C ASP A 108 -18.31 3.05 -11.44
N TYR A 109 -17.58 3.60 -12.41
CA TYR A 109 -18.00 3.60 -13.81
C TYR A 109 -17.99 2.18 -14.41
N LEU A 110 -17.02 1.32 -14.05
CA LEU A 110 -17.01 -0.07 -14.48
C LEU A 110 -18.22 -0.84 -13.95
N ARG A 111 -18.57 -0.66 -12.68
CA ARG A 111 -19.80 -1.28 -12.13
C ARG A 111 -21.06 -0.85 -12.88
N LEU A 112 -21.13 0.43 -13.27
CA LEU A 112 -22.24 0.95 -14.06
C LEU A 112 -22.22 0.34 -15.47
N LEU A 113 -21.07 0.26 -16.12
CA LEU A 113 -20.91 -0.34 -17.45
C LEU A 113 -21.38 -1.80 -17.47
N TYR A 114 -20.85 -2.63 -16.55
CA TYR A 114 -21.20 -4.04 -16.44
C TYR A 114 -22.69 -4.26 -16.10
N ALA A 115 -23.28 -3.37 -15.33
CA ALA A 115 -24.71 -3.44 -15.02
C ALA A 115 -25.60 -3.08 -16.22
N ARG A 116 -25.11 -2.28 -17.18
CA ARG A 116 -25.91 -1.77 -18.30
C ARG A 116 -25.76 -2.57 -19.59
N ILE A 117 -24.55 -3.00 -19.91
CA ILE A 117 -24.23 -3.72 -21.16
C ILE A 117 -23.56 -5.08 -20.90
N GLY A 118 -23.43 -5.50 -19.65
CA GLY A 118 -22.81 -6.78 -19.30
C GLY A 118 -23.66 -7.97 -19.73
N ILE A 119 -23.01 -8.95 -20.34
CA ILE A 119 -23.63 -10.20 -20.79
C ILE A 119 -23.41 -11.26 -19.73
N PRO A 120 -24.47 -11.73 -19.06
CA PRO A 120 -24.37 -12.77 -18.05
C PRO A 120 -24.15 -14.14 -18.67
N HIS A 121 -23.31 -14.94 -18.05
CA HIS A 121 -23.03 -16.34 -18.41
C HIS A 121 -23.31 -17.27 -17.23
N CYS A 122 -23.54 -18.52 -17.50
CA CYS A 122 -23.68 -19.52 -16.46
C CYS A 122 -22.30 -19.79 -15.82
N PRO A 123 -22.13 -19.65 -14.49
CA PRO A 123 -20.84 -19.88 -13.83
C PRO A 123 -20.34 -21.33 -13.89
N VAL A 124 -21.21 -22.29 -14.29
CA VAL A 124 -20.88 -23.72 -14.38
C VAL A 124 -20.54 -24.14 -15.82
N CYS A 125 -21.40 -23.83 -16.80
CA CYS A 125 -21.20 -24.25 -18.20
C CYS A 125 -20.67 -23.14 -19.13
N GLY A 126 -20.60 -21.89 -18.67
CA GLY A 126 -20.13 -20.76 -19.48
C GLY A 126 -21.09 -20.30 -20.59
N LYS A 127 -22.26 -20.92 -20.75
CA LYS A 127 -23.24 -20.48 -21.76
C LYS A 127 -23.82 -19.12 -21.40
N GLU A 128 -24.06 -18.30 -22.41
CA GLU A 128 -24.71 -17.01 -22.26
C GLU A 128 -26.15 -17.21 -21.73
N ILE A 129 -26.51 -16.40 -20.73
CA ILE A 129 -27.85 -16.37 -20.15
C ILE A 129 -28.60 -15.17 -20.72
N ARG A 130 -29.64 -15.42 -21.52
CA ARG A 130 -30.48 -14.38 -22.10
C ARG A 130 -31.84 -14.33 -21.44
N LYS A 131 -32.40 -13.13 -21.38
CA LYS A 131 -33.83 -12.92 -21.06
C LYS A 131 -34.63 -13.17 -22.33
N MET A 132 -35.55 -14.12 -22.27
CA MET A 132 -36.46 -14.35 -23.41
C MET A 132 -37.73 -13.56 -23.23
N SER A 133 -38.19 -12.89 -24.31
CA SER A 133 -39.50 -12.32 -24.33
C SER A 133 -40.57 -13.41 -24.50
N THR A 134 -41.78 -13.19 -24.02
CA THR A 134 -42.91 -14.13 -24.19
C THR A 134 -43.13 -14.47 -25.65
N ASP A 135 -43.04 -13.47 -26.54
CA ASP A 135 -43.19 -13.67 -27.99
C ASP A 135 -42.13 -14.63 -28.56
N THR A 136 -40.85 -14.44 -28.16
CA THR A 136 -39.77 -15.32 -28.60
C THR A 136 -39.95 -16.77 -28.10
N MET A 137 -40.46 -16.92 -26.87
CA MET A 137 -40.80 -18.26 -26.34
C MET A 137 -41.90 -18.91 -27.13
N ILE A 138 -42.96 -18.14 -27.45
CA ILE A 138 -44.07 -18.61 -28.28
C ILE A 138 -43.56 -19.03 -29.65
N ASP A 139 -42.74 -18.22 -30.31
CA ASP A 139 -42.21 -18.52 -31.64
C ASP A 139 -41.40 -19.83 -31.62
N GLN A 140 -40.56 -20.05 -30.62
CA GLN A 140 -39.84 -21.33 -30.46
C GLN A 140 -40.74 -22.54 -30.18
N ILE A 141 -41.77 -22.37 -29.36
CA ILE A 141 -42.73 -23.46 -29.11
C ILE A 141 -43.50 -23.77 -30.40
N MET A 142 -43.82 -22.74 -31.20
CA MET A 142 -44.52 -22.92 -32.51
C MET A 142 -43.68 -23.65 -33.58
N GLU A 143 -42.36 -23.79 -33.39
CA GLU A 143 -41.46 -24.58 -34.24
C GLU A 143 -41.65 -26.10 -34.05
N LEU A 144 -42.37 -26.52 -33.00
CA LEU A 144 -42.67 -27.93 -32.79
C LEU A 144 -43.55 -28.47 -33.96
N PRO A 145 -43.32 -29.74 -34.41
CA PRO A 145 -44.08 -30.34 -35.49
C PRO A 145 -45.58 -30.32 -35.22
N GLU A 146 -46.40 -30.12 -36.26
CA GLU A 146 -47.86 -30.16 -36.16
C GLU A 146 -48.35 -31.54 -35.64
N GLY A 147 -49.28 -31.53 -34.69
CA GLY A 147 -49.82 -32.73 -34.05
C GLY A 147 -49.03 -33.13 -32.78
N THR A 148 -47.85 -32.49 -32.47
CA THR A 148 -47.09 -32.78 -31.22
C THR A 148 -47.94 -32.43 -30.01
N LYS A 149 -48.05 -33.40 -29.08
CA LYS A 149 -48.69 -33.19 -27.78
C LYS A 149 -47.68 -32.83 -26.76
N PHE A 150 -47.92 -31.71 -26.04
CA PHE A 150 -47.02 -31.20 -25.00
C PHE A 150 -47.75 -30.70 -23.77
N MET A 151 -47.06 -30.67 -22.64
CA MET A 151 -47.53 -30.16 -21.37
C MET A 151 -46.74 -28.87 -21.03
N MET A 152 -47.44 -27.85 -20.55
CA MET A 152 -46.86 -26.64 -20.00
C MET A 152 -46.87 -26.74 -18.49
N MET A 153 -45.71 -26.57 -17.89
CA MET A 153 -45.50 -26.77 -16.44
C MET A 153 -44.79 -25.53 -15.85
N ALA A 154 -45.23 -25.16 -14.66
CA ALA A 154 -44.60 -24.11 -13.86
C ALA A 154 -43.76 -24.75 -12.73
N PRO A 155 -42.45 -24.56 -12.71
CA PRO A 155 -41.61 -25.06 -11.63
C PRO A 155 -41.78 -24.17 -10.39
N VAL A 156 -42.45 -24.71 -9.36
CA VAL A 156 -42.77 -23.98 -8.12
C VAL A 156 -41.72 -24.29 -7.01
N VAL A 157 -41.21 -25.52 -7.01
CA VAL A 157 -40.16 -25.96 -6.09
C VAL A 157 -39.03 -26.60 -6.90
N SER A 158 -37.81 -26.13 -6.71
CA SER A 158 -36.62 -26.65 -7.36
C SER A 158 -35.59 -27.09 -6.31
N ALA A 159 -35.38 -28.40 -6.20
CA ALA A 159 -34.37 -29.05 -5.33
C ALA A 159 -34.37 -28.56 -3.86
N LYS A 160 -35.53 -28.33 -3.24
CA LYS A 160 -35.66 -27.86 -1.85
C LYS A 160 -36.16 -28.98 -0.94
N LYS A 161 -35.61 -29.02 0.29
CA LYS A 161 -36.08 -29.95 1.35
C LYS A 161 -37.41 -29.48 1.94
N GLY A 162 -38.29 -30.40 2.25
CA GLY A 162 -39.58 -30.11 2.91
C GLY A 162 -40.71 -31.02 2.44
N LEU A 163 -41.86 -30.97 3.12
CA LEU A 163 -43.10 -31.69 2.76
C LEU A 163 -43.88 -30.98 1.65
N HIS A 164 -43.69 -29.70 1.50
CA HIS A 164 -44.30 -28.80 0.47
C HIS A 164 -45.82 -28.84 0.37
N GLU A 165 -46.54 -29.23 1.47
CA GLU A 165 -48.01 -29.34 1.50
C GLU A 165 -48.71 -28.08 1.04
N LYS A 166 -48.23 -26.92 1.44
CA LYS A 166 -48.81 -25.63 1.03
C LYS A 166 -48.79 -25.44 -0.49
N VAL A 167 -47.79 -25.95 -1.19
CA VAL A 167 -47.68 -25.82 -2.65
C VAL A 167 -48.78 -26.61 -3.34
N PHE A 168 -49.07 -27.82 -2.82
CA PHE A 168 -50.17 -28.68 -3.33
C PHE A 168 -51.52 -28.03 -3.03
N ASP A 169 -51.71 -27.47 -1.83
CA ASP A 169 -52.96 -26.79 -1.48
C ASP A 169 -53.20 -25.52 -2.33
N ASP A 170 -52.16 -24.73 -2.59
CA ASP A 170 -52.26 -23.55 -3.42
C ASP A 170 -52.54 -23.96 -4.89
N ALA A 171 -51.93 -25.05 -5.39
CA ALA A 171 -52.23 -25.58 -6.70
C ALA A 171 -53.69 -26.09 -6.82
N ARG A 172 -54.26 -26.76 -5.79
CA ARG A 172 -55.65 -27.18 -5.75
C ARG A 172 -56.60 -25.96 -5.79
N LYS A 173 -56.32 -24.94 -4.99
CA LYS A 173 -57.10 -23.70 -4.98
C LYS A 173 -57.05 -22.96 -6.33
N GLY A 174 -55.91 -23.05 -7.03
CA GLY A 174 -55.73 -22.54 -8.37
C GLY A 174 -56.46 -23.31 -9.48
N GLY A 175 -57.08 -24.45 -9.15
CA GLY A 175 -57.82 -25.25 -10.10
C GLY A 175 -56.98 -26.17 -11.00
N TYR A 176 -55.72 -26.37 -10.68
CA TYR A 176 -54.82 -27.29 -11.40
C TYR A 176 -55.14 -28.74 -11.05
N ALA A 177 -55.03 -29.66 -12.05
CA ALA A 177 -55.38 -31.06 -11.87
C ALA A 177 -54.18 -31.99 -11.64
N ARG A 178 -52.98 -31.60 -12.02
CA ARG A 178 -51.79 -32.46 -12.01
C ARG A 178 -50.51 -31.68 -11.62
N VAL A 179 -49.59 -32.44 -11.04
CA VAL A 179 -48.22 -31.98 -10.71
C VAL A 179 -47.20 -33.01 -11.13
N ARG A 180 -45.99 -32.56 -11.47
CA ARG A 180 -44.83 -33.45 -11.64
C ARG A 180 -43.97 -33.31 -10.40
N VAL A 181 -43.73 -34.40 -9.71
CA VAL A 181 -42.89 -34.45 -8.50
C VAL A 181 -41.70 -35.36 -8.77
N ASP A 182 -40.49 -34.83 -8.63
CA ASP A 182 -39.23 -35.56 -8.86
C ASP A 182 -39.20 -36.31 -10.21
N GLY A 183 -39.79 -35.70 -11.25
CA GLY A 183 -39.88 -36.25 -12.60
C GLY A 183 -41.08 -37.17 -12.88
N PHE A 184 -41.89 -37.50 -11.89
CA PHE A 184 -43.08 -38.35 -12.03
C PHE A 184 -44.36 -37.52 -11.99
N LEU A 185 -45.26 -37.79 -12.92
CA LEU A 185 -46.54 -37.08 -13.04
C LEU A 185 -47.62 -37.73 -12.14
N TYR A 186 -48.23 -36.93 -11.27
CA TYR A 186 -49.32 -37.36 -10.36
C TYR A 186 -50.55 -36.49 -10.54
N PRO A 187 -51.76 -37.09 -10.41
CA PRO A 187 -52.97 -36.29 -10.09
C PRO A 187 -52.78 -35.59 -8.76
N LEU A 188 -53.27 -34.38 -8.61
CA LEU A 188 -53.02 -33.58 -7.40
C LEU A 188 -53.62 -34.19 -6.13
N ASP A 189 -54.63 -35.07 -6.29
CA ASP A 189 -55.26 -35.82 -5.19
C ASP A 189 -54.52 -37.10 -4.81
N GLU A 190 -53.60 -37.57 -5.66
CA GLU A 190 -52.86 -38.84 -5.46
C GLU A 190 -51.34 -38.61 -5.21
N VAL A 191 -50.95 -37.41 -4.88
CA VAL A 191 -49.53 -37.11 -4.60
C VAL A 191 -49.07 -37.81 -3.33
N PRO A 192 -47.96 -38.58 -3.39
CA PRO A 192 -47.44 -39.25 -2.21
C PRO A 192 -46.87 -38.25 -1.20
N THR A 193 -46.92 -38.59 0.09
CA THR A 193 -46.31 -37.80 1.15
C THR A 193 -44.79 -37.73 0.93
N LEU A 194 -44.24 -36.50 0.82
CA LEU A 194 -42.82 -36.28 0.53
C LEU A 194 -41.95 -36.45 1.78
N ASP A 195 -40.68 -36.82 1.58
CA ASP A 195 -39.71 -36.97 2.65
C ASP A 195 -39.10 -35.61 3.03
N LYS A 196 -39.31 -35.17 4.27
CA LYS A 196 -38.80 -33.90 4.78
C LYS A 196 -37.27 -33.74 4.67
N ALA A 197 -36.54 -34.86 4.65
CA ALA A 197 -35.07 -34.81 4.63
C ALA A 197 -34.48 -34.77 3.21
N LYS A 198 -35.26 -35.16 2.21
CA LYS A 198 -34.86 -35.19 0.81
C LYS A 198 -35.17 -33.88 0.10
N LYS A 199 -34.41 -33.60 -0.95
CA LYS A 199 -34.68 -32.49 -1.87
C LYS A 199 -35.72 -32.92 -2.88
N HIS A 200 -36.75 -32.11 -3.06
CA HIS A 200 -37.82 -32.35 -4.01
C HIS A 200 -37.91 -31.25 -5.05
N SER A 201 -38.32 -31.59 -6.26
CA SER A 201 -38.68 -30.68 -7.34
C SER A 201 -40.13 -30.87 -7.71
N ILE A 202 -40.89 -29.75 -7.76
CA ILE A 202 -42.34 -29.80 -8.00
C ILE A 202 -42.69 -28.82 -9.11
N ASP A 203 -43.28 -29.35 -10.20
CA ASP A 203 -43.76 -28.55 -11.31
C ASP A 203 -45.30 -28.72 -11.42
N VAL A 204 -46.02 -27.58 -11.46
CA VAL A 204 -47.49 -27.62 -11.61
C VAL A 204 -47.82 -27.62 -13.09
N VAL A 205 -48.62 -28.57 -13.55
CA VAL A 205 -49.09 -28.65 -14.94
C VAL A 205 -50.19 -27.61 -15.14
N VAL A 206 -49.91 -26.61 -15.96
CA VAL A 206 -50.85 -25.51 -16.23
C VAL A 206 -51.77 -25.82 -17.39
N ASP A 207 -51.25 -26.34 -18.50
CA ASP A 207 -52.08 -26.72 -19.67
C ASP A 207 -51.46 -27.94 -20.41
N ARG A 208 -52.31 -28.57 -21.21
CA ARG A 208 -51.95 -29.72 -22.10
C ARG A 208 -52.44 -29.41 -23.49
N LEU A 209 -51.53 -29.18 -24.40
CA LEU A 209 -51.81 -28.67 -25.72
C LEU A 209 -51.36 -29.63 -26.81
N VAL A 210 -51.98 -29.45 -27.99
CA VAL A 210 -51.56 -30.15 -29.21
C VAL A 210 -51.17 -29.06 -30.20
N MET A 211 -50.00 -29.16 -30.80
CA MET A 211 -49.53 -28.20 -31.76
C MET A 211 -50.40 -28.10 -32.97
N LYS A 212 -50.94 -26.93 -33.26
CA LYS A 212 -51.79 -26.59 -34.44
C LYS A 212 -51.47 -25.19 -34.90
N PRO A 213 -51.71 -24.84 -36.19
CA PRO A 213 -51.39 -23.50 -36.69
C PRO A 213 -52.12 -22.34 -35.97
N ASP A 214 -53.30 -22.61 -35.44
CA ASP A 214 -54.20 -21.64 -34.80
C ASP A 214 -54.09 -21.55 -33.27
N ILE A 215 -53.13 -22.29 -32.69
CA ILE A 215 -53.01 -22.40 -31.23
C ILE A 215 -52.39 -21.16 -30.54
N ARG A 216 -51.76 -20.23 -31.32
CA ARG A 216 -50.92 -19.12 -30.82
C ARG A 216 -51.54 -18.33 -29.65
N ARG A 217 -52.85 -18.01 -29.76
CA ARG A 217 -53.56 -17.27 -28.72
C ARG A 217 -53.65 -18.03 -27.40
N ARG A 218 -54.09 -19.29 -27.47
CA ARG A 218 -54.18 -20.14 -26.27
C ARG A 218 -52.82 -20.44 -25.69
N LEU A 219 -51.81 -20.61 -26.54
CA LEU A 219 -50.45 -20.81 -26.13
C LEU A 219 -49.91 -19.59 -25.35
N SER A 220 -50.22 -18.35 -25.82
CA SER A 220 -49.85 -17.11 -25.14
C SER A 220 -50.51 -17.01 -23.75
N ASP A 221 -51.81 -17.24 -23.64
CA ASP A 221 -52.55 -17.17 -22.39
C ASP A 221 -52.06 -18.22 -21.37
N SER A 222 -51.80 -19.44 -21.85
CA SER A 222 -51.27 -20.53 -21.01
C SER A 222 -49.79 -20.26 -20.58
N LEU A 223 -48.96 -19.69 -21.47
CA LEU A 223 -47.58 -19.38 -21.19
C LEU A 223 -47.49 -18.24 -20.18
N GLU A 224 -48.27 -17.18 -20.29
CA GLU A 224 -48.32 -16.11 -19.31
C GLU A 224 -48.71 -16.63 -17.91
N THR A 225 -49.71 -17.49 -17.85
CA THR A 225 -50.14 -18.13 -16.60
C THR A 225 -49.03 -18.99 -16.02
N THR A 226 -48.32 -19.78 -16.87
CA THR A 226 -47.22 -20.63 -16.48
C THR A 226 -46.04 -19.83 -15.92
N LEU A 227 -45.67 -18.73 -16.61
CA LEU A 227 -44.60 -17.84 -16.20
C LEU A 227 -44.94 -17.10 -14.89
N ALA A 228 -46.18 -16.69 -14.71
CA ALA A 228 -46.62 -16.04 -13.47
C ALA A 228 -46.54 -17.01 -12.28
N LEU A 229 -46.95 -18.25 -12.45
CA LEU A 229 -46.91 -19.29 -11.41
C LEU A 229 -45.49 -19.80 -11.14
N GLY A 230 -44.67 -19.98 -12.19
CA GLY A 230 -43.28 -20.43 -12.13
C GLY A 230 -42.24 -19.35 -11.84
N ASN A 231 -42.69 -18.16 -11.37
CA ASN A 231 -41.78 -17.01 -11.13
C ASN A 231 -40.92 -16.66 -12.35
N GLY A 232 -41.51 -16.63 -13.52
CA GLY A 232 -40.86 -16.31 -14.80
C GLY A 232 -40.17 -17.49 -15.48
N ILE A 233 -40.41 -18.74 -15.03
CA ILE A 233 -39.88 -19.94 -15.66
C ILE A 233 -41.08 -20.82 -16.15
N ALA A 234 -40.96 -21.32 -17.37
CA ALA A 234 -41.88 -22.28 -17.94
C ALA A 234 -41.13 -23.52 -18.46
N VAL A 235 -41.72 -24.69 -18.27
CA VAL A 235 -41.18 -25.98 -18.74
C VAL A 235 -42.20 -26.57 -19.69
N ILE A 236 -41.78 -26.90 -20.90
CA ILE A 236 -42.58 -27.55 -21.94
C ILE A 236 -42.04 -28.97 -22.10
N GLU A 237 -42.88 -29.97 -21.85
CA GLU A 237 -42.54 -31.36 -22.04
C GLU A 237 -43.37 -31.97 -23.13
N THR A 238 -42.74 -32.55 -24.14
CA THR A 238 -43.42 -33.25 -25.23
C THR A 238 -43.67 -34.73 -24.87
N THR A 239 -44.67 -35.35 -25.44
CA THR A 239 -44.98 -36.79 -25.18
C THR A 239 -43.89 -37.74 -25.61
N ASP A 240 -42.95 -37.28 -26.43
CA ASP A 240 -41.75 -38.05 -26.87
C ASP A 240 -40.56 -37.92 -25.91
N GLY A 241 -40.75 -37.22 -24.76
CA GLY A 241 -39.74 -37.05 -23.71
C GLY A 241 -38.78 -35.90 -23.92
N GLY A 242 -39.04 -35.03 -24.94
CA GLY A 242 -38.30 -33.79 -25.10
C GLY A 242 -38.75 -32.74 -24.09
N GLU A 243 -37.81 -32.10 -23.39
CA GLU A 243 -38.10 -31.03 -22.47
C GLU A 243 -37.43 -29.72 -22.97
N MET A 244 -38.22 -28.66 -23.05
CA MET A 244 -37.74 -27.29 -23.32
C MET A 244 -38.03 -26.42 -22.10
N ARG A 245 -37.04 -25.67 -21.65
CA ARG A 245 -37.17 -24.73 -20.53
C ARG A 245 -37.01 -23.29 -21.02
N PHE A 246 -37.94 -22.47 -20.62
CA PHE A 246 -37.94 -21.03 -20.93
C PHE A 246 -37.89 -20.19 -19.68
N SER A 247 -37.21 -19.09 -19.74
CA SER A 247 -37.14 -18.15 -18.61
C SER A 247 -37.27 -16.70 -19.09
N GLN A 248 -38.20 -15.97 -18.46
CA GLN A 248 -38.23 -14.49 -18.55
C GLN A 248 -37.15 -13.84 -17.71
N ASN A 249 -36.55 -14.56 -16.76
CA ASN A 249 -35.45 -14.14 -15.95
C ASN A 249 -34.11 -14.60 -16.56
N TYR A 250 -33.04 -13.98 -16.22
CA TYR A 250 -31.72 -14.48 -16.58
C TYR A 250 -31.46 -15.81 -15.85
N ALA A 251 -31.63 -16.93 -16.52
CA ALA A 251 -31.41 -18.26 -15.96
C ALA A 251 -30.80 -19.22 -16.98
N CYS A 252 -29.86 -20.06 -16.53
CA CYS A 252 -29.29 -21.11 -17.34
C CYS A 252 -30.28 -22.27 -17.49
N GLU A 253 -30.55 -22.67 -18.71
CA GLU A 253 -31.49 -23.78 -19.03
C GLU A 253 -31.03 -25.14 -18.45
N GLU A 254 -29.69 -25.37 -18.41
CA GLU A 254 -29.14 -26.66 -17.95
C GLU A 254 -28.99 -26.76 -16.42
N HIS A 255 -28.62 -25.65 -15.79
CA HIS A 255 -28.28 -25.67 -14.36
C HIS A 255 -29.29 -24.99 -13.46
N GLY A 256 -30.32 -24.33 -14.05
CA GLY A 256 -31.34 -23.60 -13.29
C GLY A 256 -30.81 -22.43 -12.47
N ILE A 257 -29.56 -21.98 -12.71
CA ILE A 257 -28.95 -20.87 -12.02
C ILE A 257 -29.51 -19.60 -12.63
N GLY A 258 -30.39 -18.92 -11.88
CA GLY A 258 -30.96 -17.64 -12.27
C GLY A 258 -30.16 -16.46 -11.75
N MET A 259 -29.99 -15.44 -12.58
CA MET A 259 -29.46 -14.15 -12.16
C MET A 259 -30.61 -13.13 -12.04
N THR A 260 -30.61 -12.36 -10.99
CA THR A 260 -31.49 -11.20 -10.86
C THR A 260 -31.07 -10.09 -11.83
N GLU A 261 -31.95 -9.14 -12.09
CA GLU A 261 -31.60 -7.96 -12.91
C GLU A 261 -30.30 -7.30 -12.44
N LEU A 262 -29.35 -7.10 -13.38
CA LEU A 262 -28.03 -6.58 -13.07
C LEU A 262 -28.11 -5.14 -12.56
N SER A 263 -27.58 -4.89 -11.40
CA SER A 263 -27.48 -3.56 -10.80
C SER A 263 -26.03 -3.23 -10.39
N PRO A 264 -25.62 -1.95 -10.40
CA PRO A 264 -24.24 -1.58 -10.09
C PRO A 264 -23.75 -2.04 -8.70
N ARG A 265 -24.66 -2.20 -7.73
CA ARG A 265 -24.35 -2.68 -6.38
C ARG A 265 -23.90 -4.15 -6.35
N MET A 266 -24.31 -4.95 -7.35
CA MET A 266 -23.92 -6.36 -7.46
C MET A 266 -22.45 -6.52 -7.88
N PHE A 267 -21.90 -5.56 -8.59
CA PHE A 267 -20.47 -5.53 -8.98
C PHE A 267 -19.57 -4.90 -7.92
N SER A 268 -20.10 -4.58 -6.73
CA SER A 268 -19.31 -4.04 -5.64
C SER A 268 -18.88 -5.13 -4.66
N PHE A 269 -17.59 -5.32 -4.48
CA PHE A 269 -17.05 -6.22 -3.45
C PHE A 269 -17.23 -5.67 -2.03
N ASN A 270 -17.67 -4.40 -1.87
CA ASN A 270 -18.04 -3.81 -0.58
C ASN A 270 -19.53 -4.01 -0.24
N SER A 271 -20.30 -4.55 -1.19
CA SER A 271 -21.73 -4.81 -1.02
C SER A 271 -21.98 -6.31 -0.80
N PRO A 272 -22.82 -6.72 0.15
CA PRO A 272 -23.14 -8.12 0.38
C PRO A 272 -23.81 -8.80 -0.82
N PHE A 273 -24.35 -8.04 -1.77
CA PHE A 273 -24.99 -8.59 -2.98
C PHE A 273 -24.00 -9.11 -4.03
N GLY A 274 -22.77 -8.62 -4.03
CA GLY A 274 -21.77 -8.99 -5.02
C GLY A 274 -20.51 -9.58 -4.42
N ALA A 275 -20.26 -9.35 -3.14
CA ALA A 275 -19.07 -9.84 -2.46
C ALA A 275 -19.06 -11.37 -2.36
N CYS A 276 -17.88 -11.98 -2.50
CA CYS A 276 -17.70 -13.38 -2.18
C CYS A 276 -18.17 -13.67 -0.74
N PRO A 277 -19.09 -14.61 -0.50
CA PRO A 277 -19.66 -14.83 0.82
C PRO A 277 -18.64 -15.31 1.84
N LYS A 278 -17.59 -16.02 1.42
CA LYS A 278 -16.58 -16.57 2.31
C LYS A 278 -15.59 -15.56 2.85
N CYS A 279 -15.19 -14.59 2.05
CA CYS A 279 -14.23 -13.54 2.46
C CYS A 279 -14.88 -12.16 2.62
N ALA A 280 -16.20 -12.04 2.46
CA ALA A 280 -16.94 -10.77 2.54
C ALA A 280 -16.29 -9.64 1.72
N GLY A 281 -15.80 -9.98 0.51
CA GLY A 281 -15.17 -9.01 -0.42
C GLY A 281 -13.71 -8.66 -0.10
N MET A 282 -13.09 -9.28 0.90
CA MET A 282 -11.67 -9.04 1.21
C MET A 282 -10.72 -9.65 0.17
N GLY A 283 -11.13 -10.73 -0.50
CA GLY A 283 -10.31 -11.48 -1.46
C GLY A 283 -9.27 -12.38 -0.81
N GLU A 284 -9.04 -12.22 0.47
CA GLU A 284 -8.00 -12.91 1.23
C GLU A 284 -8.56 -13.41 2.55
N LYS A 285 -7.93 -14.45 3.07
CA LYS A 285 -8.14 -14.95 4.42
C LYS A 285 -6.81 -14.86 5.16
N GLN A 286 -6.85 -14.33 6.35
CA GLN A 286 -5.71 -14.37 7.25
C GLN A 286 -5.60 -15.78 7.82
N VAL A 287 -4.45 -16.41 7.64
CA VAL A 287 -4.17 -17.78 8.10
C VAL A 287 -2.81 -17.81 8.80
N VAL A 288 -2.61 -18.78 9.67
CA VAL A 288 -1.29 -19.02 10.25
C VAL A 288 -0.39 -19.60 9.16
N ALA A 289 0.71 -18.92 8.87
CA ALA A 289 1.63 -19.31 7.80
C ALA A 289 2.63 -20.36 8.30
N GLU A 290 2.61 -21.53 7.72
CA GLU A 290 3.51 -22.63 8.08
C GLU A 290 4.99 -22.20 7.99
N PHE A 291 5.39 -21.49 6.92
CA PHE A 291 6.76 -21.05 6.72
C PHE A 291 7.23 -20.01 7.76
N LYS A 292 6.31 -19.27 8.38
CA LYS A 292 6.61 -18.36 9.49
C LYS A 292 6.74 -19.11 10.82
N VAL A 293 6.01 -20.19 10.98
CA VAL A 293 6.06 -21.06 12.17
C VAL A 293 7.30 -21.96 12.12
N ILE A 294 7.66 -22.48 10.94
CA ILE A 294 8.83 -23.32 10.68
C ILE A 294 9.71 -22.61 9.63
N PRO A 295 10.53 -21.65 10.05
CA PRO A 295 11.37 -20.87 9.11
C PRO A 295 12.53 -21.67 8.52
N ASP A 296 13.01 -22.70 9.22
CA ASP A 296 14.10 -23.55 8.76
C ASP A 296 13.77 -25.04 9.02
N ARG A 297 13.44 -25.75 7.94
CA ARG A 297 13.13 -27.18 8.00
C ARG A 297 14.37 -28.07 8.15
N SER A 298 15.57 -27.55 8.05
CA SER A 298 16.81 -28.31 8.31
C SER A 298 17.06 -28.55 9.80
N LEU A 299 16.39 -27.77 10.65
CA LEU A 299 16.48 -27.91 12.10
C LEU A 299 15.46 -28.96 12.62
N SER A 300 15.80 -29.56 13.74
CA SER A 300 14.91 -30.40 14.53
C SER A 300 14.07 -29.56 15.52
N LEU A 301 13.07 -30.16 16.15
CA LEU A 301 12.29 -29.52 17.21
C LEU A 301 13.17 -29.12 18.40
N ARG A 302 14.13 -29.98 18.78
CA ARG A 302 15.15 -29.66 19.82
C ARG A 302 16.11 -28.58 19.33
N GLY A 303 16.45 -28.60 18.05
CA GLY A 303 17.30 -27.58 17.41
C GLY A 303 16.64 -26.23 17.16
N GLY A 304 15.37 -26.04 17.57
CA GLY A 304 14.67 -24.75 17.46
C GLY A 304 13.99 -24.51 16.12
N ALA A 305 13.53 -25.55 15.42
CA ALA A 305 12.82 -25.42 14.16
C ALA A 305 11.56 -24.55 14.24
N ILE A 306 10.91 -24.47 15.42
CA ILE A 306 9.67 -23.71 15.63
C ILE A 306 9.97 -22.31 16.17
N ALA A 307 9.56 -21.28 15.46
CA ALA A 307 9.81 -19.88 15.84
C ALA A 307 8.89 -19.35 16.97
N VAL A 308 7.80 -20.07 17.26
CA VAL A 308 6.74 -19.62 18.19
C VAL A 308 7.16 -19.82 19.65
N ASN A 309 6.96 -18.82 20.49
CA ASN A 309 7.23 -18.91 21.93
C ASN A 309 6.42 -20.06 22.58
N GLY A 310 7.11 -20.84 23.44
CA GLY A 310 6.57 -22.07 24.04
C GLY A 310 6.76 -23.32 23.19
N PHE A 311 7.35 -23.16 21.97
CA PHE A 311 7.73 -24.25 21.06
C PHE A 311 9.17 -24.09 20.52
N LYS A 312 9.89 -23.01 20.88
CA LYS A 312 11.24 -22.71 20.34
C LYS A 312 12.30 -23.74 20.72
N THR A 313 12.25 -24.28 21.93
CA THR A 313 13.12 -25.34 22.42
C THR A 313 12.23 -26.43 22.97
N MET A 314 12.17 -27.53 22.24
CA MET A 314 11.41 -28.69 22.65
C MET A 314 12.36 -29.71 23.27
N GLU A 315 12.27 -29.83 24.58
CA GLU A 315 12.94 -30.88 25.36
C GLU A 315 11.90 -31.81 25.96
N GLU A 316 12.31 -33.00 26.35
CA GLU A 316 11.44 -33.99 27.00
C GLU A 316 10.77 -33.43 28.27
N GLU A 317 11.43 -32.50 28.96
CA GLU A 317 10.94 -31.83 30.17
C GLU A 317 10.07 -30.59 29.86
N SER A 318 10.00 -30.15 28.62
CA SER A 318 9.17 -29.01 28.24
C SER A 318 7.68 -29.36 28.36
N TRP A 319 6.80 -28.33 28.55
CA TRP A 319 5.35 -28.54 28.73
C TRP A 319 4.71 -29.39 27.61
N ASN A 320 5.13 -29.22 26.37
CA ASN A 320 4.60 -29.91 25.20
C ASN A 320 5.50 -31.08 24.75
N GLY A 321 6.72 -31.21 25.27
CA GLY A 321 7.70 -32.22 24.85
C GLY A 321 7.18 -33.64 24.93
N PRO A 322 6.71 -34.11 26.10
CA PRO A 322 6.21 -35.48 26.25
C PRO A 322 5.05 -35.82 25.33
N LEU A 323 4.19 -34.82 25.06
CA LEU A 323 3.04 -35.02 24.16
C LEU A 323 3.47 -35.14 22.69
N ILE A 324 4.39 -34.26 22.26
CA ILE A 324 4.92 -34.26 20.88
C ILE A 324 5.78 -35.52 20.64
N GLU A 325 6.52 -35.96 21.65
CA GLU A 325 7.28 -37.22 21.58
C GLU A 325 6.35 -38.43 21.42
N ALA A 326 5.22 -38.47 22.16
CA ALA A 326 4.21 -39.51 22.03
C ALA A 326 3.55 -39.48 20.63
N VAL A 327 3.29 -38.30 20.08
CA VAL A 327 2.80 -38.16 18.70
C VAL A 327 3.87 -38.64 17.71
N GLY A 328 5.13 -38.25 17.93
CA GLY A 328 6.23 -38.65 17.06
C GLY A 328 6.43 -40.18 16.97
N LYS A 329 6.23 -40.90 18.06
CA LYS A 329 6.27 -42.39 18.06
C LYS A 329 5.21 -42.99 17.12
N ASP A 330 4.06 -42.37 17.01
CA ASP A 330 2.99 -42.87 16.12
C ASP A 330 3.22 -42.51 14.66
N TYR A 331 3.79 -41.34 14.41
CA TYR A 331 3.92 -40.77 13.07
C TYR A 331 5.34 -40.82 12.51
N GLY A 332 6.28 -41.50 13.20
CA GLY A 332 7.62 -41.79 12.70
C GLY A 332 8.62 -40.65 12.76
N PHE A 333 8.53 -39.77 13.78
CA PHE A 333 9.51 -38.70 14.01
C PHE A 333 9.91 -38.62 15.52
N THR A 334 11.03 -37.98 15.79
CA THR A 334 11.55 -37.69 17.14
C THR A 334 11.79 -36.18 17.30
N LEU A 335 12.07 -35.73 18.52
CA LEU A 335 12.43 -34.35 18.78
C LEU A 335 13.74 -33.93 18.09
N ASP A 336 14.60 -34.89 17.76
CA ASP A 336 15.91 -34.70 17.11
C ASP A 336 15.87 -34.85 15.57
N THR A 337 14.77 -35.37 15.01
CA THR A 337 14.60 -35.51 13.57
C THR A 337 14.44 -34.13 12.92
N PRO A 338 15.25 -33.77 11.88
CA PRO A 338 15.00 -32.55 11.12
C PRO A 338 13.63 -32.55 10.46
N ILE A 339 12.94 -31.38 10.46
CA ILE A 339 11.56 -31.25 9.90
C ILE A 339 11.49 -31.64 8.42
N LYS A 340 12.57 -31.42 7.65
CA LYS A 340 12.64 -31.84 6.23
C LYS A 340 12.51 -33.35 6.02
N ASP A 341 12.85 -34.15 7.04
CA ASP A 341 12.88 -35.60 6.98
C ASP A 341 11.58 -36.22 7.51
N TYR A 342 10.59 -35.39 7.89
CA TYR A 342 9.25 -35.86 8.32
C TYR A 342 8.46 -36.43 7.15
N THR A 343 7.67 -37.44 7.43
CA THR A 343 6.62 -37.89 6.50
C THR A 343 5.55 -36.79 6.36
N LYS A 344 4.79 -36.82 5.28
CA LYS A 344 3.65 -35.88 5.10
C LYS A 344 2.64 -35.98 6.23
N GLU A 345 2.36 -37.20 6.69
CA GLU A 345 1.47 -37.49 7.79
C GLU A 345 2.02 -36.98 9.13
N GLY A 346 3.33 -37.18 9.36
CA GLY A 346 4.00 -36.69 10.56
C GLY A 346 4.02 -35.16 10.65
N LEU A 347 4.32 -34.48 9.55
CA LEU A 347 4.27 -33.04 9.49
C LEU A 347 2.83 -32.52 9.68
N HIS A 348 1.85 -33.17 9.05
CA HIS A 348 0.44 -32.82 9.22
C HIS A 348 -0.01 -33.00 10.67
N ALA A 349 0.36 -34.11 11.31
CA ALA A 349 0.03 -34.37 12.71
C ALA A 349 0.66 -33.31 13.64
N LEU A 350 1.92 -32.92 13.40
CA LEU A 350 2.58 -31.86 14.17
C LEU A 350 1.86 -30.53 14.04
N LEU A 351 1.51 -30.12 12.82
CA LEU A 351 0.95 -28.80 12.52
C LEU A 351 -0.54 -28.68 12.81
N TYR A 352 -1.34 -29.68 12.42
CA TYR A 352 -2.82 -29.62 12.47
C TYR A 352 -3.43 -30.50 13.57
N GLY A 353 -2.59 -31.35 14.22
CA GLY A 353 -3.04 -32.21 15.31
C GLY A 353 -3.47 -33.60 14.88
N THR A 354 -3.83 -34.40 15.87
CA THR A 354 -4.17 -35.83 15.72
C THR A 354 -5.67 -36.15 15.94
N GLY A 355 -6.50 -35.10 15.88
CA GLY A 355 -7.97 -35.24 16.09
C GLY A 355 -8.35 -35.65 17.51
N SER A 356 -9.23 -36.65 17.63
CA SER A 356 -9.71 -37.13 18.94
C SER A 356 -8.78 -38.11 19.62
N LYS A 357 -7.63 -38.48 19.01
CA LYS A 357 -6.68 -39.44 19.61
C LYS A 357 -6.06 -38.87 20.86
N LYS A 358 -6.05 -39.66 21.94
CA LYS A 358 -5.48 -39.30 23.23
C LYS A 358 -4.20 -40.09 23.48
N TYR A 359 -3.22 -39.42 24.07
CA TYR A 359 -1.90 -39.94 24.40
C TYR A 359 -1.73 -39.99 25.91
N HIS A 360 -1.20 -41.07 26.43
CA HIS A 360 -0.71 -41.17 27.82
C HIS A 360 0.63 -40.46 27.90
N ILE A 361 0.71 -39.42 28.70
CA ILE A 361 1.93 -38.63 28.91
C ILE A 361 2.19 -38.47 30.39
N THR A 362 3.49 -38.48 30.74
CA THR A 362 3.97 -38.14 32.09
C THR A 362 4.66 -36.79 32.03
N ARG A 363 4.18 -35.83 32.79
CA ARG A 363 4.84 -34.52 32.95
C ARG A 363 5.50 -34.47 34.29
N PHE A 364 6.75 -33.98 34.32
CA PHE A 364 7.52 -33.81 35.55
C PHE A 364 7.41 -32.37 36.07
N PHE A 365 7.00 -32.21 37.34
CA PHE A 365 6.94 -30.94 38.04
C PHE A 365 7.71 -31.06 39.35
N GLY A 366 8.81 -30.32 39.51
CA GLY A 366 9.56 -30.31 40.76
C GLY A 366 10.04 -31.71 41.22
N GLY A 367 10.32 -32.61 40.28
CA GLY A 367 10.71 -34.00 40.57
C GLY A 367 9.59 -35.00 40.70
N PHE A 368 8.33 -34.61 40.62
CA PHE A 368 7.14 -35.50 40.67
C PHE A 368 6.52 -35.69 39.27
N GLY A 369 6.46 -36.95 38.84
CA GLY A 369 5.78 -37.33 37.60
C GLY A 369 4.25 -37.34 37.74
N ARG A 370 3.53 -36.59 36.93
CA ARG A 370 2.06 -36.66 36.84
C ARG A 370 1.62 -37.24 35.51
N GLU A 371 0.95 -38.35 35.56
CA GLU A 371 0.34 -38.96 34.37
C GLU A 371 -0.96 -38.28 33.98
N SER A 372 -1.15 -38.04 32.68
CA SER A 372 -2.38 -37.47 32.12
C SER A 372 -2.65 -37.99 30.73
N LEU A 373 -3.93 -37.98 30.36
CA LEU A 373 -4.39 -38.19 28.97
C LEU A 373 -4.56 -36.86 28.28
N ALA A 374 -3.83 -36.61 27.19
CA ALA A 374 -3.90 -35.36 26.43
C ALA A 374 -4.06 -35.66 24.93
N SER A 375 -4.79 -34.79 24.23
CA SER A 375 -4.87 -34.79 22.77
C SER A 375 -3.94 -33.71 22.21
N TRP A 376 -3.38 -33.95 21.04
CA TRP A 376 -2.57 -32.99 20.34
C TRP A 376 -3.40 -32.19 19.31
N ASN A 377 -3.53 -30.90 19.54
CA ASN A 377 -4.37 -30.04 18.69
C ASN A 377 -3.62 -29.48 17.47
N GLY A 378 -2.29 -29.63 17.39
CA GLY A 378 -1.47 -29.04 16.33
C GLY A 378 -1.05 -27.61 16.60
N ILE A 379 0.17 -27.26 16.17
CA ILE A 379 0.78 -25.96 16.45
C ILE A 379 -0.04 -24.83 15.81
N LEU A 380 -0.47 -24.98 14.54
CA LEU A 380 -1.21 -23.94 13.82
C LEU A 380 -2.57 -23.68 14.47
N ASN A 381 -3.30 -24.72 14.85
CA ASN A 381 -4.60 -24.58 15.51
C ASN A 381 -4.46 -23.95 16.91
N ILE A 382 -3.36 -24.24 17.63
CA ILE A 382 -3.05 -23.60 18.91
C ILE A 382 -2.80 -22.10 18.73
N ILE A 383 -2.04 -21.70 17.71
CA ILE A 383 -1.80 -20.30 17.38
C ILE A 383 -3.13 -19.61 17.04
N GLU A 384 -3.94 -20.20 16.16
CA GLU A 384 -5.23 -19.66 15.74
C GLU A 384 -6.19 -19.47 16.94
N SER A 385 -6.23 -20.42 17.87
CA SER A 385 -7.03 -20.30 19.10
C SER A 385 -6.56 -19.21 20.05
N ARG A 386 -5.26 -18.92 20.09
CA ARG A 386 -4.67 -17.91 20.96
C ARG A 386 -4.77 -16.48 20.41
N LEU A 387 -4.94 -16.31 19.09
CA LEU A 387 -5.16 -15.01 18.47
C LEU A 387 -6.33 -14.22 19.05
N THR A 388 -7.39 -14.91 19.46
CA THR A 388 -8.60 -14.30 20.02
C THR A 388 -8.54 -14.07 21.54
N GLN A 389 -7.43 -14.44 22.19
CA GLN A 389 -7.24 -14.31 23.63
C GLN A 389 -6.45 -13.04 23.98
N ALA A 390 -6.54 -12.61 25.23
CA ALA A 390 -5.74 -11.48 25.73
C ALA A 390 -4.23 -11.77 25.54
N GLY A 391 -3.51 -10.85 24.92
CA GLY A 391 -2.10 -11.04 24.53
C GLY A 391 -1.90 -11.74 23.18
N GLY A 392 -2.96 -11.97 22.40
CA GLY A 392 -2.91 -12.58 21.08
C GLY A 392 -2.14 -11.79 20.03
N GLU A 393 -1.84 -10.50 20.27
CA GLU A 393 -1.08 -9.64 19.35
C GLU A 393 0.28 -10.22 18.91
N TYR A 394 0.95 -10.94 19.81
CA TYR A 394 2.19 -11.65 19.51
C TYR A 394 2.06 -12.61 18.33
N TYR A 395 0.91 -13.29 18.20
CA TYR A 395 0.71 -14.29 17.15
C TYR A 395 0.43 -13.68 15.77
N ASN A 396 0.17 -12.37 15.69
CA ASN A 396 0.00 -11.68 14.40
C ASN A 396 1.25 -11.75 13.51
N GLU A 397 2.43 -11.89 14.08
CA GLU A 397 3.68 -12.04 13.31
C GLU A 397 3.73 -13.35 12.50
N PHE A 398 3.02 -14.38 12.96
CA PHE A 398 2.94 -15.68 12.29
C PHE A 398 1.80 -15.78 11.29
N MET A 399 0.96 -14.75 11.20
CA MET A 399 -0.13 -14.72 10.24
C MET A 399 0.34 -14.27 8.87
N ASP A 400 -0.33 -14.78 7.85
CA ASP A 400 -0.16 -14.32 6.48
C ASP A 400 -1.52 -14.26 5.77
N PHE A 401 -1.55 -13.55 4.65
CA PHE A 401 -2.76 -13.44 3.84
C PHE A 401 -2.66 -14.38 2.65
N THR A 402 -3.56 -15.35 2.60
CA THR A 402 -3.71 -16.24 1.45
C THR A 402 -4.93 -15.87 0.63
N PRO A 403 -4.91 -16.05 -0.70
CA PRO A 403 -6.11 -15.86 -1.51
C PRO A 403 -7.27 -16.69 -0.97
N CYS A 404 -8.45 -16.11 -0.95
CA CYS A 404 -9.67 -16.81 -0.53
C CYS A 404 -9.88 -18.07 -1.38
N PRO A 405 -10.05 -19.27 -0.79
CA PRO A 405 -10.13 -20.51 -1.57
C PRO A 405 -11.38 -20.59 -2.46
N GLU A 406 -12.41 -19.79 -2.21
CA GLU A 406 -13.64 -19.79 -3.01
C GLU A 406 -13.54 -18.84 -4.21
N CYS A 407 -13.13 -17.58 -3.98
CA CYS A 407 -13.01 -16.60 -5.06
C CYS A 407 -11.60 -16.49 -5.66
N GLY A 408 -10.60 -17.19 -5.13
CA GLY A 408 -9.23 -17.13 -5.63
C GLY A 408 -8.60 -15.72 -5.60
N GLY A 409 -9.01 -14.85 -4.67
CA GLY A 409 -8.57 -13.45 -4.61
C GLY A 409 -9.45 -12.46 -5.37
N LYS A 410 -10.43 -12.92 -6.13
CA LYS A 410 -11.28 -12.10 -7.02
C LYS A 410 -12.34 -11.26 -6.29
N ARG A 411 -12.52 -11.42 -4.98
CA ARG A 411 -13.41 -10.66 -4.07
C ARG A 411 -14.92 -10.74 -4.34
N LEU A 412 -15.34 -11.11 -5.55
CA LEU A 412 -16.73 -11.17 -6.01
C LEU A 412 -17.24 -12.61 -6.02
N SER A 413 -18.56 -12.78 -6.04
CA SER A 413 -19.21 -14.09 -6.15
C SER A 413 -19.04 -14.67 -7.56
N PRO A 414 -19.10 -16.02 -7.73
CA PRO A 414 -18.94 -16.66 -9.03
C PRO A 414 -19.97 -16.20 -10.09
N GLU A 415 -21.21 -15.93 -9.66
CA GLU A 415 -22.28 -15.45 -10.54
C GLU A 415 -21.93 -14.08 -11.13
N ILE A 416 -21.41 -13.17 -10.32
CA ILE A 416 -21.02 -11.82 -10.77
C ILE A 416 -19.76 -11.88 -11.66
N LEU A 417 -18.82 -12.77 -11.35
CA LEU A 417 -17.65 -13.02 -12.19
C LEU A 417 -17.98 -13.68 -13.53
N ALA A 418 -19.19 -14.23 -13.67
CA ALA A 418 -19.66 -14.78 -14.93
C ALA A 418 -20.31 -13.74 -15.86
N VAL A 419 -20.36 -12.45 -15.46
CA VAL A 419 -20.82 -11.36 -16.33
C VAL A 419 -19.64 -10.75 -17.06
N THR A 420 -19.73 -10.62 -18.40
CA THR A 420 -18.64 -10.11 -19.23
C THR A 420 -19.03 -8.89 -20.06
N VAL A 421 -18.06 -8.05 -20.35
CA VAL A 421 -18.13 -7.00 -21.36
C VAL A 421 -16.93 -7.19 -22.29
N GLY A 422 -17.17 -7.30 -23.59
CA GLY A 422 -16.12 -7.60 -24.57
C GLY A 422 -15.34 -8.89 -24.26
N GLY A 423 -15.99 -9.87 -23.61
CA GLY A 423 -15.40 -11.17 -23.25
C GLY A 423 -14.61 -11.19 -21.93
N LEU A 424 -14.41 -10.05 -21.26
CA LEU A 424 -13.72 -9.96 -19.96
C LEU A 424 -14.73 -9.72 -18.83
N ASN A 425 -14.55 -10.40 -17.70
CA ASN A 425 -15.27 -10.04 -16.48
C ASN A 425 -14.60 -8.83 -15.78
N ILE A 426 -15.31 -8.24 -14.82
CA ILE A 426 -14.84 -7.00 -14.16
C ILE A 426 -13.50 -7.18 -13.42
N TYR A 427 -13.21 -8.37 -12.89
CA TYR A 427 -11.94 -8.66 -12.25
C TYR A 427 -10.80 -8.76 -13.27
N GLU A 428 -11.00 -9.49 -14.36
CA GLU A 428 -10.02 -9.64 -15.43
C GLU A 428 -9.66 -8.30 -16.04
N LEU A 429 -10.67 -7.46 -16.32
CA LEU A 429 -10.45 -6.10 -16.80
C LEU A 429 -9.66 -5.24 -15.79
N CYS A 430 -10.02 -5.27 -14.50
CA CYS A 430 -9.29 -4.54 -13.46
C CYS A 430 -7.88 -5.08 -13.20
N SER A 431 -7.59 -6.31 -13.61
CA SER A 431 -6.27 -6.93 -13.51
C SER A 431 -5.33 -6.55 -14.66
N LEU A 432 -5.85 -5.97 -15.74
CA LEU A 432 -5.05 -5.37 -16.79
C LEU A 432 -4.31 -4.13 -16.26
N ASN A 433 -3.12 -3.86 -16.78
CA ASN A 433 -2.47 -2.58 -16.55
C ASN A 433 -3.23 -1.45 -17.28
N VAL A 434 -2.99 -0.20 -16.88
CA VAL A 434 -3.69 0.97 -17.41
C VAL A 434 -3.61 1.05 -18.95
N THR A 435 -2.43 0.79 -19.53
CA THR A 435 -2.22 0.81 -20.99
C THR A 435 -3.06 -0.25 -21.69
N SER A 436 -3.06 -1.48 -21.17
CA SER A 436 -3.85 -2.59 -21.74
C SER A 436 -5.34 -2.37 -21.60
N ALA A 437 -5.76 -1.78 -20.46
CA ALA A 437 -7.16 -1.42 -20.23
C ALA A 437 -7.64 -0.31 -21.20
N LEU A 438 -6.80 0.72 -21.45
CA LEU A 438 -7.10 1.74 -22.48
C LEU A 438 -7.27 1.12 -23.86
N ARG A 439 -6.32 0.29 -24.29
CA ARG A 439 -6.40 -0.41 -25.57
C ARG A 439 -7.66 -1.26 -25.68
N PHE A 440 -8.00 -2.00 -24.61
CA PHE A 440 -9.23 -2.78 -24.59
C PHE A 440 -10.48 -1.90 -24.86
N PHE A 441 -10.59 -0.72 -24.22
CA PHE A 441 -11.72 0.16 -24.45
C PHE A 441 -11.69 0.88 -25.81
N GLU A 442 -10.53 1.04 -26.45
CA GLU A 442 -10.42 1.57 -27.81
C GLU A 442 -10.86 0.54 -28.85
N GLU A 443 -10.51 -0.74 -28.64
CA GLU A 443 -10.82 -1.85 -29.54
C GLU A 443 -12.20 -2.48 -29.28
N LEU A 444 -12.90 -2.08 -28.23
CA LEU A 444 -14.19 -2.66 -27.80
C LEU A 444 -15.26 -2.45 -28.87
N LYS A 445 -15.78 -3.54 -29.41
CA LYS A 445 -16.84 -3.55 -30.40
C LYS A 445 -18.19 -3.69 -29.69
N LEU A 446 -19.04 -2.72 -29.87
CA LEU A 446 -20.41 -2.68 -29.31
C LEU A 446 -21.44 -2.62 -30.43
N THR A 447 -22.63 -3.09 -30.14
CA THR A 447 -23.80 -2.84 -30.98
C THR A 447 -24.21 -1.36 -30.89
N GLN A 448 -24.98 -0.85 -31.86
CA GLN A 448 -25.44 0.55 -31.88
C GLN A 448 -26.21 0.93 -30.60
N THR A 449 -26.97 0.00 -30.04
CA THR A 449 -27.72 0.20 -28.78
C THR A 449 -26.78 0.28 -27.58
N GLU A 450 -25.85 -0.66 -27.48
CA GLU A 450 -24.85 -0.68 -26.40
C GLU A 450 -23.94 0.56 -26.45
N GLU A 451 -23.55 0.99 -27.64
CA GLU A 451 -22.77 2.20 -27.83
C GLU A 451 -23.49 3.44 -27.31
N THR A 452 -24.79 3.55 -27.63
CA THR A 452 -25.64 4.66 -27.15
C THR A 452 -25.74 4.67 -25.61
N ILE A 453 -25.89 3.51 -24.98
CA ILE A 453 -25.98 3.35 -23.52
C ILE A 453 -24.62 3.64 -22.85
N ALA A 454 -23.53 3.13 -23.42
CA ALA A 454 -22.22 3.17 -22.79
C ALA A 454 -21.42 4.46 -23.09
N LYS A 455 -21.83 5.28 -24.04
CA LYS A 455 -21.07 6.43 -24.57
C LYS A 455 -20.46 7.32 -23.48
N GLU A 456 -21.29 7.85 -22.58
CA GLU A 456 -20.80 8.75 -21.52
C GLU A 456 -19.96 8.00 -20.47
N ILE A 457 -20.32 6.75 -20.18
CA ILE A 457 -19.57 5.90 -19.25
C ILE A 457 -18.15 5.63 -19.78
N LEU A 458 -18.06 5.24 -21.06
CA LEU A 458 -16.77 4.94 -21.71
C LEU A 458 -15.90 6.20 -21.85
N LYS A 459 -16.50 7.35 -22.09
CA LYS A 459 -15.80 8.64 -22.13
C LYS A 459 -15.10 8.91 -20.80
N GLU A 460 -15.81 8.74 -19.67
CA GLU A 460 -15.27 8.94 -18.34
C GLU A 460 -14.18 7.93 -17.98
N ILE A 461 -14.38 6.65 -18.31
CA ILE A 461 -13.38 5.60 -18.08
C ILE A 461 -12.10 5.91 -18.85
N ARG A 462 -12.22 6.22 -20.16
CA ARG A 462 -11.04 6.54 -21.00
C ARG A 462 -10.31 7.79 -20.50
N ALA A 463 -11.04 8.82 -20.11
CA ALA A 463 -10.45 10.05 -19.58
C ALA A 463 -9.62 9.77 -18.30
N ARG A 464 -10.20 9.05 -17.33
CA ARG A 464 -9.53 8.73 -16.08
C ARG A 464 -8.33 7.80 -16.25
N LEU A 465 -8.44 6.77 -17.11
CA LEU A 465 -7.31 5.91 -17.47
C LEU A 465 -6.20 6.72 -18.17
N GLY A 466 -6.56 7.64 -19.06
CA GLY A 466 -5.62 8.55 -19.73
C GLY A 466 -4.89 9.46 -18.75
N PHE A 467 -5.57 9.94 -17.69
CA PHE A 467 -4.92 10.71 -16.64
C PHE A 467 -3.92 9.88 -15.83
N LEU A 468 -4.23 8.61 -15.51
CA LEU A 468 -3.27 7.71 -14.87
C LEU A 468 -2.03 7.49 -15.74
N GLN A 469 -2.21 7.35 -17.04
CA GLN A 469 -1.13 7.20 -18.00
C GLN A 469 -0.27 8.48 -18.09
N SER A 470 -0.91 9.67 -18.10
CA SER A 470 -0.21 10.96 -18.19
C SER A 470 0.66 11.29 -16.99
N VAL A 471 0.37 10.72 -15.82
CA VAL A 471 1.20 10.86 -14.61
C VAL A 471 2.23 9.72 -14.44
N GLY A 472 2.46 8.88 -15.49
CA GLY A 472 3.44 7.81 -15.46
C GLY A 472 3.04 6.59 -14.62
N LEU A 473 1.74 6.31 -14.47
CA LEU A 473 1.20 5.15 -13.74
C LEU A 473 0.62 4.09 -14.69
N ASP A 474 1.11 4.02 -15.90
CA ASP A 474 0.65 3.14 -16.98
C ASP A 474 0.82 1.64 -16.67
N TYR A 475 1.79 1.28 -15.82
CA TYR A 475 2.06 -0.08 -15.38
C TYR A 475 1.15 -0.58 -14.26
N LEU A 476 0.40 0.29 -13.57
CA LEU A 476 -0.49 -0.11 -12.47
C LEU A 476 -1.72 -0.86 -12.98
N THR A 477 -2.20 -1.80 -12.16
CA THR A 477 -3.51 -2.43 -12.35
C THR A 477 -4.57 -1.78 -11.47
N LEU A 478 -5.81 -1.71 -11.95
CA LEU A 478 -6.92 -1.13 -11.17
C LEU A 478 -7.25 -1.98 -9.93
N TRP A 479 -6.90 -3.26 -9.93
CA TRP A 479 -7.12 -4.19 -8.82
C TRP A 479 -6.08 -4.09 -7.72
N ARG A 480 -4.94 -3.41 -7.97
CA ARG A 480 -3.87 -3.26 -6.99
C ARG A 480 -4.37 -2.56 -5.72
N LYS A 481 -4.04 -3.13 -4.56
CA LYS A 481 -4.43 -2.56 -3.25
C LYS A 481 -3.76 -1.21 -3.02
N SER A 482 -4.50 -0.23 -2.54
CA SER A 482 -3.96 1.10 -2.23
C SER A 482 -2.87 1.07 -1.15
N GLY A 483 -2.96 0.16 -0.18
CA GLY A 483 -1.94 -0.02 0.86
C GLY A 483 -0.60 -0.58 0.38
N SER A 484 -0.51 -1.08 -0.87
CA SER A 484 0.72 -1.57 -1.49
C SER A 484 1.43 -0.53 -2.36
N LEU A 485 0.86 0.66 -2.47
CA LEU A 485 1.41 1.75 -3.27
C LEU A 485 2.54 2.45 -2.50
N SER A 486 3.56 2.88 -3.23
CA SER A 486 4.55 3.83 -2.70
C SER A 486 3.90 5.19 -2.45
N GLY A 487 4.55 6.05 -1.63
CA GLY A 487 4.07 7.41 -1.38
C GLY A 487 3.88 8.21 -2.66
N GLY A 488 4.84 8.17 -3.56
CA GLY A 488 4.77 8.85 -4.87
C GLY A 488 3.68 8.28 -5.79
N GLU A 489 3.47 6.95 -5.84
CA GLU A 489 2.36 6.36 -6.61
C GLU A 489 1.00 6.85 -6.09
N ALA A 490 0.80 6.85 -4.77
CA ALA A 490 -0.44 7.31 -4.15
C ALA A 490 -0.70 8.81 -4.41
N GLN A 491 0.33 9.64 -4.35
CA GLN A 491 0.24 11.07 -4.64
C GLN A 491 -0.14 11.33 -6.10
N ARG A 492 0.49 10.63 -7.05
CA ARG A 492 0.17 10.74 -8.49
C ARG A 492 -1.24 10.24 -8.82
N ILE A 493 -1.74 9.20 -8.14
CA ILE A 493 -3.14 8.78 -8.28
C ILE A 493 -4.07 9.92 -7.86
N ARG A 494 -3.79 10.61 -6.75
CA ARG A 494 -4.60 11.77 -6.33
C ARG A 494 -4.51 12.90 -7.33
N LEU A 495 -3.32 13.19 -7.84
CA LEU A 495 -3.14 14.20 -8.88
C LEU A 495 -3.98 13.86 -10.12
N ALA A 496 -3.91 12.63 -10.62
CA ALA A 496 -4.72 12.16 -11.74
C ALA A 496 -6.22 12.30 -11.49
N THR A 497 -6.68 12.00 -10.27
CA THR A 497 -8.09 12.13 -9.86
C THR A 497 -8.53 13.61 -9.85
N GLN A 498 -7.67 14.51 -9.36
CA GLN A 498 -7.96 15.96 -9.31
C GLN A 498 -8.01 16.59 -10.71
N ILE A 499 -7.11 16.20 -11.60
CA ILE A 499 -7.16 16.61 -13.02
C ILE A 499 -8.47 16.16 -13.67
N GLY A 500 -8.90 14.94 -13.35
CA GLY A 500 -10.16 14.40 -13.81
C GLY A 500 -11.40 15.18 -13.35
N SER A 501 -11.31 15.94 -12.25
CA SER A 501 -12.41 16.79 -11.78
C SER A 501 -12.66 18.05 -12.64
N ALA A 502 -11.72 18.39 -13.56
CA ALA A 502 -11.77 19.53 -14.45
C ALA A 502 -12.09 20.88 -13.75
N LEU A 503 -11.64 21.06 -12.50
CA LEU A 503 -11.83 22.31 -11.76
C LEU A 503 -10.99 23.42 -12.37
N VAL A 504 -11.56 24.62 -12.42
CA VAL A 504 -10.93 25.84 -12.97
C VAL A 504 -10.91 26.93 -11.90
N GLY A 505 -9.86 27.75 -11.90
CA GLY A 505 -9.72 28.85 -10.94
C GLY A 505 -9.33 28.41 -9.53
N VAL A 506 -8.79 27.21 -9.38
CA VAL A 506 -8.34 26.61 -8.12
C VAL A 506 -6.82 26.80 -7.96
N MET A 507 -6.37 26.82 -6.72
CA MET A 507 -4.94 26.80 -6.38
C MET A 507 -4.58 25.38 -5.92
N TYR A 508 -3.76 24.67 -6.71
CA TYR A 508 -3.21 23.38 -6.37
C TYR A 508 -1.85 23.54 -5.69
N ILE A 509 -1.66 22.89 -4.56
CA ILE A 509 -0.39 22.89 -3.82
C ILE A 509 0.09 21.45 -3.70
N LEU A 510 1.26 21.15 -4.28
CA LEU A 510 1.83 19.82 -4.35
C LEU A 510 3.15 19.77 -3.58
N ASP A 511 3.38 18.68 -2.84
CA ASP A 511 4.60 18.42 -2.09
C ASP A 511 5.43 17.39 -2.83
N GLU A 512 6.52 17.83 -3.45
CA GLU A 512 7.53 17.00 -4.12
C GLU A 512 6.93 15.89 -5.03
N PRO A 513 6.11 16.24 -6.05
CA PRO A 513 5.42 15.23 -6.86
C PRO A 513 6.36 14.40 -7.76
N SER A 514 7.61 14.80 -7.97
CA SER A 514 8.64 14.08 -8.73
C SER A 514 9.27 12.91 -7.96
N ILE A 515 8.94 12.75 -6.68
CA ILE A 515 9.53 11.70 -5.82
C ILE A 515 9.38 10.30 -6.42
N GLY A 516 10.50 9.54 -6.44
CA GLY A 516 10.56 8.17 -6.91
C GLY A 516 10.30 8.01 -8.42
N LEU A 517 10.36 9.10 -9.18
CA LEU A 517 10.28 9.10 -10.62
C LEU A 517 11.65 8.96 -11.28
N HIS A 518 11.69 8.13 -12.30
CA HIS A 518 12.76 8.18 -13.28
C HIS A 518 12.59 9.43 -14.16
N GLN A 519 13.69 10.01 -14.67
CA GLN A 519 13.64 11.25 -15.48
C GLN A 519 12.68 11.13 -16.68
N ARG A 520 12.60 9.97 -17.32
CA ARG A 520 11.63 9.70 -18.39
C ARG A 520 10.17 9.94 -17.96
N ASP A 521 9.83 9.56 -16.72
CA ASP A 521 8.46 9.68 -16.24
C ASP A 521 8.20 11.07 -15.65
N ASN A 522 9.26 11.79 -15.25
CA ASN A 522 9.20 13.16 -14.77
C ASN A 522 8.70 14.13 -15.85
N SER A 523 9.13 13.96 -17.10
CA SER A 523 8.67 14.78 -18.23
C SER A 523 7.14 14.70 -18.39
N LYS A 524 6.53 13.50 -18.23
CA LYS A 524 5.07 13.33 -18.29
C LYS A 524 4.36 14.07 -17.15
N LEU A 525 4.95 14.05 -15.95
CA LEU A 525 4.44 14.79 -14.81
C LEU A 525 4.47 16.29 -15.06
N ILE A 526 5.57 16.83 -15.57
CA ILE A 526 5.73 18.26 -15.91
C ILE A 526 4.67 18.69 -16.94
N ASP A 527 4.50 17.92 -18.02
CA ASP A 527 3.45 18.15 -19.02
C ASP A 527 2.06 18.18 -18.38
N THR A 528 1.82 17.32 -17.41
CA THR A 528 0.56 17.25 -16.69
C THR A 528 0.32 18.48 -15.81
N LEU A 529 1.35 18.95 -15.10
CA LEU A 529 1.28 20.19 -14.29
C LEU A 529 1.08 21.43 -15.18
N CYS A 530 1.74 21.49 -16.34
CA CYS A 530 1.54 22.54 -17.33
C CYS A 530 0.10 22.55 -17.87
N ARG A 531 -0.48 21.39 -18.19
CA ARG A 531 -1.91 21.29 -18.59
C ARG A 531 -2.84 21.78 -17.49
N LEU A 532 -2.57 21.43 -16.23
CA LEU A 532 -3.37 21.87 -15.09
C LEU A 532 -3.34 23.40 -14.95
N ARG A 533 -2.17 24.02 -15.15
CA ARG A 533 -2.00 25.48 -15.25
C ARG A 533 -2.80 26.06 -16.42
N ASP A 534 -2.65 25.49 -17.61
CA ASP A 534 -3.24 25.98 -18.85
C ASP A 534 -4.78 25.92 -18.85
N THR A 535 -5.37 25.13 -17.97
CA THR A 535 -6.82 25.13 -17.70
C THR A 535 -7.29 26.30 -16.81
N GLY A 536 -6.40 27.25 -16.45
CA GLY A 536 -6.70 28.44 -15.66
C GLY A 536 -6.60 28.21 -14.15
N ASN A 537 -5.66 27.39 -13.73
CA ASN A 537 -5.37 27.14 -12.32
C ASN A 537 -3.99 27.69 -11.93
N THR A 538 -3.86 28.08 -10.66
CA THR A 538 -2.54 28.33 -10.07
C THR A 538 -1.99 27.02 -9.53
N VAL A 539 -0.79 26.64 -9.97
CA VAL A 539 -0.14 25.40 -9.55
C VAL A 539 1.14 25.75 -8.77
N ILE A 540 1.14 25.48 -7.47
CA ILE A 540 2.29 25.70 -6.59
C ILE A 540 2.90 24.35 -6.25
N VAL A 541 4.18 24.19 -6.51
CA VAL A 541 4.90 22.94 -6.29
C VAL A 541 6.09 23.19 -5.39
N VAL A 542 6.19 22.49 -4.28
CA VAL A 542 7.43 22.43 -3.49
C VAL A 542 8.32 21.40 -4.17
N GLU A 543 9.46 21.81 -4.72
CA GLU A 543 10.30 20.93 -5.55
C GLU A 543 11.78 21.25 -5.48
N HIS A 544 12.57 20.21 -5.81
CA HIS A 544 14.03 20.26 -5.88
C HIS A 544 14.57 19.76 -7.23
N ASP A 545 13.70 19.23 -8.07
CA ASP A 545 14.06 18.70 -9.39
C ASP A 545 14.37 19.84 -10.39
N GLU A 546 15.52 19.73 -11.05
CA GLU A 546 15.99 20.76 -11.99
C GLU A 546 15.05 20.92 -13.18
N GLU A 547 14.56 19.82 -13.78
CA GLU A 547 13.68 19.88 -14.95
C GLU A 547 12.36 20.58 -14.62
N THR A 548 11.79 20.27 -13.45
CA THR A 548 10.56 20.92 -12.97
C THR A 548 10.76 22.40 -12.69
N MET A 549 11.90 22.78 -12.08
CA MET A 549 12.24 24.18 -11.84
C MET A 549 12.41 24.96 -13.16
N MET A 550 13.11 24.39 -14.13
CA MET A 550 13.32 25.00 -15.44
C MET A 550 12.05 25.11 -16.29
N ALA A 551 11.09 24.21 -16.12
CA ALA A 551 9.79 24.26 -16.79
C ALA A 551 8.77 25.18 -16.11
N SER A 552 9.07 25.72 -14.93
CA SER A 552 8.15 26.59 -14.20
C SER A 552 8.12 28.00 -14.78
N ASP A 553 6.99 28.70 -14.58
CA ASP A 553 6.86 30.12 -14.95
C ASP A 553 7.51 31.06 -13.92
N TYR A 554 7.59 30.59 -12.65
CA TYR A 554 8.06 31.41 -11.54
C TYR A 554 8.64 30.54 -10.43
N ILE A 555 9.73 30.96 -9.84
CA ILE A 555 10.39 30.28 -8.72
C ILE A 555 10.46 31.24 -7.51
N VAL A 556 10.19 30.69 -6.33
CA VAL A 556 10.44 31.34 -5.04
C VAL A 556 11.48 30.52 -4.29
N ASP A 557 12.69 31.06 -4.17
CA ASP A 557 13.80 30.42 -3.46
C ASP A 557 13.85 30.89 -2.01
N ILE A 558 13.69 29.92 -1.07
CA ILE A 558 13.57 30.17 0.36
C ILE A 558 14.83 29.69 1.07
N GLY A 559 15.46 30.59 1.80
CA GLY A 559 16.74 30.38 2.45
C GLY A 559 17.09 31.47 3.45
N PRO A 560 18.36 31.83 3.50
CA PRO A 560 19.52 31.26 2.79
C PRO A 560 20.01 29.92 3.35
N GLY A 561 19.64 29.59 4.60
CA GLY A 561 20.01 28.37 5.31
C GLY A 561 18.80 27.53 5.72
N ALA A 562 18.98 26.67 6.71
CA ALA A 562 17.95 25.83 7.29
C ALA A 562 17.61 26.26 8.73
N GLY A 563 16.40 25.97 9.22
CA GLY A 563 15.96 26.29 10.57
C GLY A 563 16.04 27.78 10.88
N ILE A 564 16.77 28.16 11.93
CA ILE A 564 16.94 29.56 12.34
C ILE A 564 17.69 30.43 11.31
N HIS A 565 18.49 29.81 10.45
CA HIS A 565 19.23 30.49 9.37
C HIS A 565 18.42 30.55 8.06
N GLY A 566 17.20 29.95 8.02
CA GLY A 566 16.28 30.02 6.91
C GLY A 566 15.15 31.01 7.13
N GLY A 567 14.05 30.81 6.44
CA GLY A 567 12.80 31.54 6.61
C GLY A 567 12.72 32.90 5.92
N GLU A 568 13.60 33.17 4.95
CA GLU A 568 13.60 34.39 4.15
C GLU A 568 13.42 34.03 2.66
N VAL A 569 12.81 34.88 1.87
CA VAL A 569 12.82 34.78 0.40
C VAL A 569 14.15 35.37 -0.10
N VAL A 570 15.02 34.50 -0.58
CA VAL A 570 16.33 34.85 -1.13
C VAL A 570 16.21 35.45 -2.53
N ALA A 571 15.37 34.84 -3.33
CA ALA A 571 15.09 35.26 -4.70
C ALA A 571 13.68 34.85 -5.13
N ALA A 572 13.05 35.66 -5.98
CA ALA A 572 11.78 35.34 -6.61
C ALA A 572 11.74 35.90 -8.02
N GLY A 573 11.36 35.10 -9.00
CA GLY A 573 11.35 35.49 -10.40
C GLY A 573 11.26 34.32 -11.35
N THR A 574 11.56 34.54 -12.64
CA THR A 574 11.68 33.48 -13.62
C THR A 574 12.90 32.59 -13.33
N PRO A 575 12.98 31.35 -13.89
CA PRO A 575 14.20 30.54 -13.75
C PRO A 575 15.49 31.30 -14.12
N GLU A 576 15.45 32.10 -15.16
CA GLU A 576 16.60 32.93 -15.60
C GLU A 576 16.99 34.00 -14.56
N ASP A 577 16.02 34.58 -13.86
CA ASP A 577 16.28 35.56 -12.81
C ASP A 577 16.96 34.90 -11.61
N ILE A 578 16.49 33.71 -11.24
CA ILE A 578 17.08 32.89 -10.16
C ILE A 578 18.52 32.49 -10.51
N MET A 579 18.79 32.05 -11.76
CA MET A 579 20.13 31.70 -12.20
C MET A 579 21.13 32.88 -12.16
N LYS A 580 20.66 34.10 -12.38
CA LYS A 580 21.49 35.30 -12.31
C LYS A 580 21.78 35.79 -10.89
N ASN A 581 20.95 35.36 -9.93
CA ASN A 581 21.10 35.79 -8.54
C ASN A 581 22.31 35.10 -7.88
N GLU A 582 23.28 35.86 -7.42
CA GLU A 582 24.50 35.34 -6.79
C GLU A 582 24.25 34.81 -5.38
N SER A 583 23.25 35.33 -4.67
CA SER A 583 22.90 34.90 -3.31
C SER A 583 22.06 33.61 -3.29
N SER A 584 21.45 33.24 -4.42
CA SER A 584 20.66 32.02 -4.54
C SER A 584 21.54 30.80 -4.72
N LEU A 585 21.48 29.89 -3.73
CA LEU A 585 22.15 28.59 -3.82
C LEU A 585 21.52 27.70 -4.90
N THR A 586 20.19 27.71 -5.01
CA THR A 586 19.46 27.07 -6.10
C THR A 586 19.89 27.60 -7.45
N GLY A 587 19.98 28.93 -7.59
CA GLY A 587 20.46 29.56 -8.81
C GLY A 587 21.91 29.21 -9.15
N ALA A 588 22.76 28.97 -8.16
CA ALA A 588 24.13 28.52 -8.39
C ALA A 588 24.19 27.10 -8.98
N TYR A 589 23.28 26.17 -8.56
CA TYR A 589 23.18 24.83 -9.13
C TYR A 589 22.54 24.87 -10.54
N LEU A 590 21.41 25.54 -10.70
CA LEU A 590 20.72 25.66 -11.99
C LEU A 590 21.61 26.28 -13.10
N SER A 591 22.42 27.26 -12.75
CA SER A 591 23.37 27.91 -13.69
C SER A 591 24.66 27.13 -13.93
N GLY A 592 24.89 26.02 -13.18
CA GLY A 592 26.12 25.25 -13.26
C GLY A 592 27.33 25.87 -12.57
N ARG A 593 27.18 27.03 -11.90
CA ARG A 593 28.24 27.67 -11.09
C ARG A 593 28.68 26.76 -9.93
N LYS A 594 27.76 25.98 -9.40
CA LYS A 594 28.01 24.92 -8.43
C LYS A 594 27.47 23.59 -8.99
N LYS A 595 28.24 22.52 -8.90
CA LYS A 595 27.84 21.19 -9.36
C LYS A 595 28.45 20.09 -8.51
N ILE A 596 27.80 18.96 -8.43
CA ILE A 596 28.36 17.74 -7.83
C ILE A 596 29.33 17.13 -8.85
N PRO A 597 30.63 17.00 -8.51
CA PRO A 597 31.63 16.50 -9.46
C PRO A 597 31.45 15.01 -9.76
N VAL A 598 31.81 14.60 -10.96
CA VAL A 598 31.99 13.18 -11.31
C VAL A 598 33.35 12.74 -10.74
N PRO A 599 33.45 11.60 -10.06
CA PRO A 599 34.74 11.08 -9.56
C PRO A 599 35.72 10.80 -10.72
N GLU A 600 36.96 11.25 -10.58
CA GLU A 600 38.02 11.01 -11.58
C GLU A 600 38.34 9.53 -11.74
N LYS A 601 38.24 8.76 -10.65
CA LYS A 601 38.49 7.32 -10.64
C LYS A 601 37.37 6.60 -9.90
N ARG A 602 36.90 5.49 -10.48
CA ARG A 602 35.96 4.60 -9.81
C ARG A 602 36.73 3.64 -8.88
N ARG A 603 36.12 3.28 -7.74
CA ARG A 603 36.72 2.30 -6.81
C ARG A 603 36.72 0.92 -7.42
N GLU A 604 37.81 0.19 -7.25
CA GLU A 604 37.92 -1.19 -7.74
C GLU A 604 37.16 -2.18 -6.84
N GLY A 605 36.91 -1.79 -5.58
CA GLY A 605 36.29 -2.66 -4.58
C GLY A 605 37.28 -3.66 -3.98
N ASN A 606 36.78 -4.69 -3.34
CA ASN A 606 37.61 -5.73 -2.71
C ASN A 606 37.71 -7.03 -3.56
N GLY A 607 37.21 -7.03 -4.77
CA GLY A 607 37.23 -8.18 -5.68
C GLY A 607 36.19 -9.27 -5.39
N ALA A 608 35.41 -9.15 -4.28
CA ALA A 608 34.35 -10.09 -3.94
C ALA A 608 33.00 -9.61 -4.48
N TYR A 609 32.11 -10.56 -4.73
CA TYR A 609 30.77 -10.32 -5.23
C TYR A 609 29.73 -10.99 -4.35
N LEU A 610 28.54 -10.39 -4.34
CA LEU A 610 27.33 -10.98 -3.81
C LEU A 610 26.42 -11.29 -5.02
N THR A 611 26.20 -12.56 -5.32
CA THR A 611 25.48 -13.00 -6.52
C THR A 611 24.09 -13.51 -6.15
N ILE A 612 23.06 -12.88 -6.68
CA ILE A 612 21.64 -13.32 -6.58
C ILE A 612 21.36 -14.15 -7.83
N LYS A 613 20.83 -15.37 -7.66
CA LYS A 613 20.43 -16.26 -8.75
C LYS A 613 18.93 -16.54 -8.75
N GLY A 614 18.33 -16.48 -9.90
CA GLY A 614 16.95 -16.88 -10.14
C GLY A 614 15.92 -16.01 -9.44
N ALA A 615 16.15 -14.69 -9.33
CA ALA A 615 15.20 -13.75 -8.72
C ALA A 615 13.90 -13.65 -9.55
N ARG A 616 12.74 -13.98 -8.91
CA ARG A 616 11.42 -14.06 -9.59
C ARG A 616 10.27 -13.59 -8.70
N GLU A 617 10.55 -12.69 -7.76
CA GLU A 617 9.51 -12.08 -6.95
C GLU A 617 8.80 -10.97 -7.72
N ASN A 618 7.49 -10.89 -7.59
CA ASN A 618 6.60 -9.96 -8.29
C ASN A 618 6.80 -10.02 -9.81
N ASN A 619 7.28 -8.93 -10.43
CA ASN A 619 7.50 -8.83 -11.87
C ASN A 619 8.90 -9.28 -12.33
N LEU A 620 9.79 -9.71 -11.45
CA LEU A 620 11.13 -10.17 -11.82
C LEU A 620 11.09 -11.46 -12.66
N LYS A 621 11.82 -11.48 -13.77
CA LYS A 621 11.79 -12.54 -14.79
C LYS A 621 12.99 -13.48 -14.69
N ASN A 622 13.15 -14.13 -13.51
CA ASN A 622 14.22 -15.09 -13.25
C ASN A 622 15.61 -14.50 -13.55
N VAL A 623 15.92 -13.38 -12.90
CA VAL A 623 17.15 -12.63 -13.17
C VAL A 623 18.28 -13.04 -12.23
N ASP A 624 19.49 -13.03 -12.78
CA ASP A 624 20.75 -13.18 -12.05
C ASP A 624 21.43 -11.82 -11.96
N VAL A 625 21.97 -11.49 -10.78
CA VAL A 625 22.58 -10.17 -10.52
C VAL A 625 23.81 -10.32 -9.66
N ASP A 626 24.92 -9.73 -10.12
CA ASP A 626 26.18 -9.62 -9.39
C ASP A 626 26.34 -8.23 -8.79
N ILE A 627 26.54 -8.17 -7.49
CA ILE A 627 26.74 -6.93 -6.72
C ILE A 627 28.19 -6.92 -6.22
N PRO A 628 29.05 -6.03 -6.76
CA PRO A 628 30.43 -5.94 -6.31
C PRO A 628 30.52 -5.35 -4.90
N LEU A 629 31.33 -5.97 -4.02
CA LEU A 629 31.51 -5.54 -2.65
C LEU A 629 32.62 -4.49 -2.50
N GLY A 630 32.50 -3.66 -1.45
CA GLY A 630 33.43 -2.54 -1.18
C GLY A 630 33.28 -1.37 -2.14
N LYS A 631 32.13 -1.25 -2.82
CA LYS A 631 31.80 -0.20 -3.79
C LYS A 631 30.55 0.57 -3.41
N PHE A 632 30.39 1.72 -4.02
CA PHE A 632 29.14 2.47 -4.07
C PHE A 632 28.34 2.00 -5.29
N VAL A 633 27.31 1.20 -5.07
CA VAL A 633 26.47 0.58 -6.11
C VAL A 633 25.09 1.24 -6.16
N CYS A 634 24.68 1.67 -7.35
CA CYS A 634 23.33 2.18 -7.58
C CYS A 634 22.47 1.16 -8.33
N VAL A 635 21.28 0.89 -7.82
CA VAL A 635 20.22 0.14 -8.53
C VAL A 635 19.26 1.15 -9.13
N THR A 636 19.21 1.20 -10.46
CA THR A 636 18.47 2.20 -11.24
C THR A 636 17.41 1.56 -12.12
N GLY A 637 16.64 2.38 -12.83
CA GLY A 637 15.62 1.97 -13.79
C GLY A 637 14.30 2.68 -13.60
N VAL A 638 13.40 2.53 -14.57
CA VAL A 638 12.09 3.20 -14.57
C VAL A 638 11.22 2.79 -13.37
N SER A 639 10.20 3.58 -13.07
CA SER A 639 9.24 3.26 -12.01
C SER A 639 8.55 1.93 -12.28
N GLY A 640 8.44 1.06 -11.25
CA GLY A 640 7.86 -0.29 -11.40
C GLY A 640 8.72 -1.33 -12.11
N SER A 641 10.01 -1.06 -12.41
CA SER A 641 10.91 -2.02 -13.08
C SER A 641 11.35 -3.22 -12.24
N GLY A 642 11.06 -3.24 -10.93
CA GLY A 642 11.38 -4.36 -10.03
C GLY A 642 12.52 -4.09 -9.04
N LYS A 643 13.05 -2.86 -8.94
CA LYS A 643 14.15 -2.48 -8.04
C LYS A 643 13.91 -2.90 -6.59
N SER A 644 12.79 -2.49 -6.01
CA SER A 644 12.44 -2.81 -4.62
C SER A 644 12.14 -4.29 -4.41
N SER A 645 11.65 -5.00 -5.45
CA SER A 645 11.46 -6.45 -5.41
C SER A 645 12.82 -7.17 -5.29
N LEU A 646 13.81 -6.74 -6.08
CA LEU A 646 15.15 -7.31 -6.04
C LEU A 646 15.89 -6.99 -4.73
N VAL A 647 15.92 -5.71 -4.36
CA VAL A 647 16.74 -5.22 -3.24
C VAL A 647 16.06 -5.43 -1.90
N ASN A 648 14.80 -4.97 -1.75
CA ASN A 648 14.12 -4.99 -0.45
C ASN A 648 13.47 -6.35 -0.18
N SER A 649 12.71 -6.90 -1.16
CA SER A 649 11.96 -8.14 -0.92
C SER A 649 12.84 -9.39 -0.92
N ILE A 650 13.88 -9.46 -1.74
CA ILE A 650 14.76 -10.62 -1.81
C ILE A 650 16.04 -10.39 -1.02
N LEU A 651 16.91 -9.46 -1.46
CA LEU A 651 18.26 -9.30 -0.93
C LEU A 651 18.27 -8.91 0.55
N LEU A 652 17.62 -7.81 0.90
CA LEU A 652 17.57 -7.29 2.27
C LEU A 652 16.99 -8.31 3.24
N ASN A 653 15.88 -8.98 2.87
CA ASN A 653 15.23 -9.95 3.74
C ASN A 653 16.11 -11.18 3.97
N GLU A 654 16.76 -11.71 2.92
CA GLU A 654 17.67 -12.87 3.07
C GLU A 654 18.91 -12.52 3.87
N LEU A 655 19.55 -11.37 3.60
CA LEU A 655 20.71 -10.93 4.38
C LEU A 655 20.35 -10.66 5.85
N SER A 656 19.19 -10.04 6.09
CA SER A 656 18.71 -9.80 7.47
C SER A 656 18.47 -11.12 8.21
N ARG A 657 17.92 -12.12 7.53
CA ARG A 657 17.71 -13.47 8.08
C ARG A 657 19.02 -14.14 8.44
N LYS A 658 19.99 -14.16 7.52
CA LYS A 658 21.26 -14.88 7.69
C LYS A 658 22.26 -14.15 8.60
N LEU A 659 22.44 -12.85 8.42
CA LEU A 659 23.46 -12.07 9.13
C LEU A 659 22.95 -11.49 10.46
N ASN A 660 21.72 -10.93 10.45
CA ASN A 660 21.17 -10.26 11.63
C ASN A 660 20.23 -11.17 12.45
N ARG A 661 20.01 -12.43 12.03
CA ARG A 661 19.08 -13.38 12.65
C ARG A 661 17.66 -12.81 12.80
N ALA A 662 17.25 -11.96 11.85
CA ALA A 662 15.93 -11.35 11.84
C ALA A 662 14.88 -12.37 11.34
N HIS A 663 13.66 -12.27 11.87
CA HIS A 663 12.53 -13.07 11.42
C HIS A 663 11.90 -12.45 10.15
N THR A 664 12.67 -12.38 9.07
CA THR A 664 12.24 -11.90 7.76
C THR A 664 12.18 -13.04 6.76
N PHE A 665 11.28 -12.93 5.80
CA PHE A 665 11.07 -13.93 4.77
C PHE A 665 11.39 -13.29 3.41
N PRO A 666 12.38 -13.82 2.68
CA PRO A 666 12.72 -13.32 1.36
C PRO A 666 11.66 -13.71 0.33
N GLY A 667 11.57 -12.91 -0.74
CA GLY A 667 10.80 -13.24 -1.94
C GLY A 667 11.35 -14.46 -2.67
N LYS A 668 10.82 -14.77 -3.83
CA LYS A 668 11.18 -15.98 -4.60
C LYS A 668 12.50 -15.80 -5.35
N PHE A 669 13.46 -16.67 -5.06
CA PHE A 669 14.77 -16.76 -5.72
C PHE A 669 15.34 -18.17 -5.57
N ASP A 670 16.46 -18.48 -6.25
CA ASP A 670 17.10 -19.79 -6.14
C ASP A 670 18.19 -19.79 -5.07
N SER A 671 19.17 -18.91 -5.16
CA SER A 671 20.25 -18.80 -4.17
C SER A 671 20.87 -17.39 -4.13
N ILE A 672 21.51 -17.08 -3.01
CA ILE A 672 22.43 -15.93 -2.89
C ILE A 672 23.78 -16.44 -2.43
N GLU A 673 24.81 -16.21 -3.26
CA GLU A 673 26.19 -16.60 -3.02
C GLU A 673 27.03 -15.41 -2.55
N GLY A 674 28.11 -15.62 -1.80
CA GLY A 674 29.03 -14.57 -1.34
C GLY A 674 28.62 -13.89 -0.02
N ILE A 675 27.59 -14.39 0.68
CA ILE A 675 27.11 -13.82 1.96
C ILE A 675 28.18 -13.90 3.04
N GLU A 676 29.07 -14.90 2.98
CA GLU A 676 30.18 -15.12 3.89
C GLU A 676 31.21 -13.98 3.89
N ASN A 677 31.23 -13.14 2.85
CA ASN A 677 32.08 -11.95 2.77
C ASN A 677 31.55 -10.78 3.60
N LEU A 678 30.32 -10.88 4.12
CA LEU A 678 29.62 -9.86 4.89
C LEU A 678 29.42 -10.32 6.34
N ASP A 679 29.44 -9.36 7.26
CA ASP A 679 29.15 -9.60 8.68
C ASP A 679 27.80 -9.02 9.13
N LYS A 680 27.30 -8.01 8.44
CA LYS A 680 26.10 -7.29 8.83
C LYS A 680 25.41 -6.66 7.61
N VAL A 681 24.09 -6.60 7.65
CA VAL A 681 23.30 -5.74 6.76
C VAL A 681 22.59 -4.64 7.57
N VAL A 682 22.60 -3.43 7.04
CA VAL A 682 21.92 -2.26 7.61
C VAL A 682 20.96 -1.70 6.56
N SER A 683 19.68 -1.68 6.89
CA SER A 683 18.66 -1.03 6.06
C SER A 683 18.39 0.38 6.56
N ILE A 684 18.38 1.34 5.63
CA ILE A 684 18.11 2.75 5.88
C ILE A 684 16.99 3.18 4.93
N ASP A 685 15.77 3.11 5.42
CA ASP A 685 14.54 3.47 4.71
C ASP A 685 13.90 4.74 5.28
N GLN A 686 12.86 5.24 4.62
CA GLN A 686 12.12 6.44 5.01
C GLN A 686 11.10 6.21 6.14
N SER A 687 11.03 5.00 6.71
CA SER A 687 10.13 4.72 7.82
C SER A 687 10.46 5.56 9.05
N PRO A 688 9.48 5.99 9.84
CA PRO A 688 9.71 6.77 11.05
C PRO A 688 10.67 6.07 12.02
N ILE A 689 11.51 6.84 12.72
CA ILE A 689 12.41 6.32 13.78
C ILE A 689 11.68 5.83 15.03
N GLY A 690 10.36 5.95 15.06
CA GLY A 690 9.47 5.46 16.10
C GLY A 690 8.03 5.88 15.83
N ARG A 691 7.08 5.19 16.46
CA ARG A 691 5.64 5.41 16.24
C ARG A 691 4.97 6.31 17.29
N THR A 692 5.70 6.69 18.32
CA THR A 692 5.15 7.47 19.44
C THR A 692 5.83 8.84 19.54
N PRO A 693 5.18 9.85 20.11
CA PRO A 693 5.78 11.15 20.34
C PRO A 693 7.05 11.13 21.24
N ARG A 694 7.28 10.03 21.98
CA ARG A 694 8.47 9.83 22.83
C ARG A 694 9.73 9.51 22.03
N SER A 695 9.58 8.95 20.84
CA SER A 695 10.71 8.68 19.95
C SER A 695 11.21 9.99 19.35
N ASN A 696 12.51 10.22 19.40
CA ASN A 696 13.15 11.43 18.87
C ASN A 696 14.61 11.13 18.46
N PRO A 697 15.30 12.05 17.79
CA PRO A 697 16.70 11.87 17.37
C PRO A 697 17.65 11.50 18.52
N ALA A 698 17.49 12.12 19.71
CA ALA A 698 18.32 11.81 20.87
C ALA A 698 18.14 10.39 21.39
N THR A 699 16.91 9.88 21.43
CA THR A 699 16.64 8.51 21.88
C THR A 699 17.15 7.47 20.88
N TYR A 700 16.95 7.73 19.60
CA TYR A 700 17.32 6.81 18.53
C TYR A 700 18.85 6.66 18.38
N THR A 701 19.59 7.76 18.45
CA THR A 701 21.08 7.75 18.38
C THR A 701 21.73 7.33 19.69
N GLY A 702 20.95 7.10 20.74
CA GLY A 702 21.48 6.84 22.09
C GLY A 702 22.15 8.05 22.75
N LEU A 703 22.01 9.25 22.16
CA LEU A 703 22.50 10.52 22.73
C LEU A 703 21.81 10.82 24.06
N PHE A 704 20.52 10.53 24.15
CA PHE A 704 19.70 10.80 25.34
C PHE A 704 20.20 10.03 26.59
N THR A 705 20.75 8.85 26.43
CA THR A 705 21.33 8.10 27.55
C THR A 705 22.51 8.85 28.16
N ASP A 706 23.41 9.36 27.32
CA ASP A 706 24.59 10.11 27.76
C ASP A 706 24.17 11.46 28.39
N ILE A 707 23.14 12.13 27.86
CA ILE A 707 22.57 13.36 28.44
C ILE A 707 21.98 13.08 29.85
N ARG A 708 21.22 12.02 30.03
CA ARG A 708 20.65 11.67 31.33
C ARG A 708 21.72 11.35 32.38
N GLU A 709 22.76 10.65 31.98
CA GLU A 709 23.91 10.37 32.84
C GLU A 709 24.61 11.67 33.28
N LEU A 710 24.81 12.60 32.35
CA LEU A 710 25.38 13.91 32.63
C LEU A 710 24.54 14.70 33.65
N PHE A 711 23.21 14.76 33.48
CA PHE A 711 22.31 15.44 34.41
C PHE A 711 22.33 14.77 35.79
N ALA A 712 22.41 13.45 35.89
CA ALA A 712 22.51 12.73 37.16
C ALA A 712 23.84 13.02 37.89
N MET A 713 24.91 13.42 37.16
CA MET A 713 26.19 13.80 37.74
C MET A 713 26.25 15.23 38.28
N THR A 714 25.24 16.06 37.99
CA THR A 714 25.21 17.44 38.48
C THR A 714 25.12 17.52 40.01
N PRO A 715 25.67 18.58 40.66
CA PRO A 715 25.58 18.72 42.11
C PRO A 715 24.15 18.69 42.65
N ASP A 716 23.23 19.38 41.96
CA ASP A 716 21.80 19.46 42.37
C ASP A 716 21.12 18.08 42.31
N ALA A 717 21.41 17.29 41.24
CA ALA A 717 20.85 15.95 41.12
C ALA A 717 21.37 15.02 42.23
N LYS A 718 22.71 15.08 42.51
CA LYS A 718 23.32 14.29 43.59
C LYS A 718 22.76 14.67 44.96
N ALA A 719 22.60 15.98 45.25
CA ALA A 719 22.02 16.45 46.48
C ALA A 719 20.57 15.97 46.71
N ARG A 720 19.81 15.79 45.62
CA ARG A 720 18.43 15.31 45.68
C ARG A 720 18.33 13.77 45.52
N GLY A 721 19.45 13.06 45.40
CA GLY A 721 19.47 11.59 45.17
C GLY A 721 18.88 11.17 43.80
N TYR A 722 18.94 12.01 42.79
CA TYR A 722 18.38 11.74 41.45
C TYR A 722 19.36 10.92 40.63
N THR A 723 18.88 9.78 40.15
CA THR A 723 19.59 8.89 39.21
C THR A 723 19.24 9.24 37.77
N ALA A 724 19.93 8.66 36.78
CA ALA A 724 19.66 8.85 35.38
C ALA A 724 18.20 8.48 34.95
N GLY A 725 17.54 7.60 35.73
CA GLY A 725 16.12 7.27 35.57
C GLY A 725 15.18 8.44 35.78
N ARG A 726 15.52 9.36 36.71
CA ARG A 726 14.72 10.57 36.98
C ARG A 726 14.59 11.48 35.76
N PHE A 727 15.62 11.52 34.93
CA PHE A 727 15.69 12.34 33.73
C PHE A 727 15.15 11.63 32.47
N SER A 728 14.46 10.49 32.66
CA SER A 728 13.79 9.77 31.57
C SER A 728 12.30 10.12 31.54
N PHE A 729 11.81 10.61 30.40
CA PHE A 729 10.38 10.81 30.19
C PHE A 729 9.61 9.49 29.98
N ASN A 730 10.28 8.34 29.89
CA ASN A 730 9.65 7.01 29.77
C ASN A 730 9.40 6.35 31.15
N VAL A 731 10.04 6.86 32.22
CA VAL A 731 10.01 6.25 33.55
C VAL A 731 9.25 7.14 34.52
N LYS A 732 8.41 6.56 35.37
CA LYS A 732 7.71 7.27 36.43
C LYS A 732 8.67 7.97 37.40
N GLY A 733 8.24 9.08 37.96
CA GLY A 733 8.97 9.85 38.98
C GLY A 733 9.50 11.18 38.47
N GLY A 734 10.09 11.25 37.25
CA GLY A 734 10.60 12.51 36.69
C GLY A 734 9.77 13.11 35.57
N ARG A 735 8.94 12.30 34.93
CA ARG A 735 8.04 12.70 33.84
C ARG A 735 6.80 13.40 34.32
N CYS A 736 6.15 14.13 33.43
CA CYS A 736 4.79 14.62 33.68
C CYS A 736 3.84 13.41 33.66
N GLU A 737 3.12 13.16 34.73
CA GLU A 737 2.22 12.01 34.82
C GLU A 737 0.91 12.23 34.06
N MET A 738 0.50 13.47 33.75
CA MET A 738 -0.71 13.75 32.98
C MET A 738 -0.58 13.30 31.53
N CYS A 739 0.55 13.61 30.85
CA CYS A 739 0.82 13.16 29.47
C CYS A 739 1.78 11.96 29.43
N GLU A 740 2.11 11.39 30.56
CA GLU A 740 3.05 10.28 30.70
C GLU A 740 4.41 10.48 30.00
N GLY A 741 4.83 11.74 29.84
CA GLY A 741 6.08 12.11 29.17
C GLY A 741 5.98 12.35 27.68
N ASP A 742 4.80 12.27 27.06
CA ASP A 742 4.59 12.56 25.65
C ASP A 742 4.72 14.06 25.31
N GLY A 743 4.40 14.93 26.27
CA GLY A 743 4.31 16.37 26.08
C GLY A 743 3.01 16.83 25.42
N VAL A 744 2.31 15.90 24.80
CA VAL A 744 1.01 16.10 24.13
C VAL A 744 0.00 15.07 24.63
N ARG A 745 -1.28 15.35 24.48
CA ARG A 745 -2.38 14.41 24.69
C ARG A 745 -2.98 14.06 23.34
N CYS A 746 -3.12 12.78 23.09
CA CYS A 746 -3.83 12.27 21.93
C CYS A 746 -5.33 12.20 22.26
N ILE A 747 -6.15 12.84 21.45
CA ILE A 747 -7.60 12.76 21.49
C ILE A 747 -8.01 11.87 20.31
N GLU A 748 -8.40 10.63 20.62
CA GLU A 748 -8.85 9.67 19.62
C GLU A 748 -10.19 10.10 19.02
N MET A 749 -10.23 10.25 17.72
CA MET A 749 -11.41 10.67 16.96
C MET A 749 -11.89 9.49 16.11
N HIS A 750 -12.96 8.81 16.51
CA HIS A 750 -13.44 7.57 15.88
C HIS A 750 -13.64 7.62 14.35
N PHE A 751 -13.95 8.78 13.80
CA PHE A 751 -14.22 8.98 12.36
C PHE A 751 -13.29 10.00 11.69
N LEU A 752 -12.43 10.66 12.46
CA LEU A 752 -11.48 11.69 12.01
C LEU A 752 -10.06 11.28 12.43
N PRO A 753 -9.01 11.87 11.85
CA PRO A 753 -7.66 11.69 12.36
C PRO A 753 -7.52 12.11 13.81
N ASP A 754 -6.72 11.39 14.59
CA ASP A 754 -6.44 11.71 15.97
C ASP A 754 -5.83 13.11 16.11
N VAL A 755 -6.29 13.86 17.11
CA VAL A 755 -5.82 15.21 17.39
C VAL A 755 -4.83 15.19 18.55
N TYR A 756 -3.66 15.78 18.34
CA TYR A 756 -2.64 15.95 19.38
C TYR A 756 -2.65 17.37 19.92
N VAL A 757 -2.98 17.51 21.19
CA VAL A 757 -3.05 18.80 21.91
C VAL A 757 -1.90 18.89 22.91
N THR A 758 -1.25 20.04 23.02
CA THR A 758 -0.21 20.28 24.03
C THR A 758 -0.74 19.99 25.44
N CYS A 759 0.02 19.30 26.26
CA CYS A 759 -0.37 18.99 27.62
C CYS A 759 -0.49 20.24 28.48
N ASP A 760 -1.66 20.47 29.06
CA ASP A 760 -1.97 21.66 29.89
C ASP A 760 -1.13 21.74 31.19
N THR A 761 -0.64 20.62 31.71
CA THR A 761 0.15 20.54 32.95
C THR A 761 1.62 20.86 32.73
N CYS A 762 2.25 20.28 31.72
CA CYS A 762 3.68 20.49 31.48
C CYS A 762 3.97 21.43 30.31
N HIS A 763 2.93 21.93 29.63
CA HIS A 763 3.05 22.82 28.47
C HIS A 763 4.08 22.34 27.43
N GLY A 764 4.04 21.06 27.10
CA GLY A 764 4.96 20.43 26.15
C GLY A 764 6.31 20.00 26.74
N LYS A 765 6.64 20.36 27.98
CA LYS A 765 7.98 20.14 28.55
C LYS A 765 8.27 18.68 28.97
N ARG A 766 7.28 17.79 28.96
CA ARG A 766 7.42 16.33 29.20
C ARG A 766 7.77 15.93 30.63
N TYR A 767 8.31 16.82 31.48
CA TYR A 767 8.80 16.56 32.83
C TYR A 767 7.97 17.29 33.89
N ASN A 768 8.07 16.84 35.12
CA ASN A 768 7.58 17.56 36.26
C ASN A 768 8.53 18.71 36.64
N GLN A 769 8.03 19.67 37.43
CA GLN A 769 8.77 20.88 37.81
C GLN A 769 10.09 20.58 38.54
N ASP A 770 10.07 19.62 39.49
CA ASP A 770 11.26 19.27 40.29
C ASP A 770 12.44 18.78 39.42
N THR A 771 12.13 18.02 38.33
CA THR A 771 13.15 17.56 37.39
C THR A 771 13.68 18.70 36.54
N LEU A 772 12.83 19.66 36.17
CA LEU A 772 13.22 20.84 35.38
C LEU A 772 14.08 21.87 36.17
N GLU A 773 14.02 21.81 37.50
CA GLU A 773 14.87 22.65 38.34
C GLU A 773 16.35 22.26 38.28
N VAL A 774 16.65 21.01 38.02
CA VAL A 774 18.05 20.57 37.85
C VAL A 774 18.61 21.11 36.54
N LYS A 775 19.72 21.84 36.64
CA LYS A 775 20.32 22.52 35.49
C LYS A 775 21.77 22.10 35.27
N TYR A 776 22.15 21.98 34.01
CA TYR A 776 23.54 21.87 33.58
C TYR A 776 23.88 23.08 32.71
N LYS A 777 24.95 23.84 33.10
CA LYS A 777 25.31 25.14 32.46
C LYS A 777 24.09 26.06 32.28
N GLY A 778 23.20 26.13 33.29
CA GLY A 778 22.02 26.99 33.29
C GLY A 778 20.81 26.47 32.49
N LYS A 779 20.91 25.32 31.82
CA LYS A 779 19.83 24.72 31.03
C LYS A 779 19.24 23.49 31.71
N SER A 780 17.93 23.36 31.70
CA SER A 780 17.20 22.15 32.14
C SER A 780 17.30 21.05 31.08
N ILE A 781 16.92 19.82 31.43
CA ILE A 781 16.92 18.71 30.46
C ILE A 781 15.97 18.97 29.29
N PHE A 782 14.85 19.63 29.53
CA PHE A 782 13.95 20.05 28.46
C PHE A 782 14.60 21.08 27.52
N ASP A 783 15.26 22.10 28.07
CA ASP A 783 15.94 23.12 27.27
C ASP A 783 17.01 22.50 26.35
N VAL A 784 17.71 21.43 26.84
CA VAL A 784 18.67 20.68 26.04
C VAL A 784 17.99 19.89 24.93
N LEU A 785 16.83 19.28 25.20
CA LEU A 785 16.07 18.56 24.19
C LEU A 785 15.43 19.51 23.13
N ASP A 786 15.17 20.76 23.52
CA ASP A 786 14.62 21.80 22.65
C ASP A 786 15.70 22.51 21.81
N MET A 787 16.99 22.33 22.13
CA MET A 787 18.12 22.80 21.29
C MET A 787 18.10 22.12 19.92
N THR A 788 18.50 22.85 18.89
CA THR A 788 18.88 22.27 17.61
C THR A 788 20.15 21.42 17.75
N VAL A 789 20.41 20.54 16.80
CA VAL A 789 21.67 19.76 16.76
C VAL A 789 22.88 20.67 16.73
N GLU A 790 22.82 21.80 15.98
CA GLU A 790 23.87 22.80 15.89
C GLU A 790 24.13 23.48 17.24
N GLU A 791 23.09 23.97 17.92
CA GLU A 791 23.20 24.57 19.25
C GLU A 791 23.74 23.55 20.27
N GLY A 792 23.25 22.30 20.21
CA GLY A 792 23.72 21.21 21.06
C GLY A 792 25.19 20.89 20.85
N LEU A 793 25.67 20.92 19.60
CA LEU A 793 27.08 20.70 19.26
C LEU A 793 27.97 21.75 19.90
N GLN A 794 27.58 23.02 19.85
CA GLN A 794 28.28 24.11 20.53
C GLN A 794 28.23 23.97 22.05
N PHE A 795 27.05 23.67 22.61
CA PHE A 795 26.83 23.52 24.06
C PHE A 795 27.64 22.37 24.67
N PHE A 796 27.75 21.25 23.98
CA PHE A 796 28.48 20.05 24.41
C PHE A 796 29.89 19.95 23.83
N SER A 797 30.47 21.00 23.26
CA SER A 797 31.82 21.02 22.66
C SER A 797 32.91 20.47 23.55
N SER A 798 32.83 20.67 24.89
CA SER A 798 33.75 20.14 25.90
C SER A 798 33.52 18.67 26.26
N MET A 799 32.52 18.00 25.66
CA MET A 799 32.11 16.62 25.96
C MET A 799 32.29 15.73 24.72
N PRO A 800 33.46 15.06 24.54
CA PRO A 800 33.78 14.35 23.27
C PRO A 800 32.74 13.30 22.86
N LYS A 801 32.18 12.57 23.84
CA LYS A 801 31.17 11.50 23.58
C LYS A 801 29.86 12.08 23.00
N LEU A 802 29.36 13.19 23.57
CA LEU A 802 28.15 13.88 23.10
C LEU A 802 28.41 14.63 21.79
N ALA A 803 29.50 15.39 21.74
CA ALA A 803 29.89 16.15 20.56
C ALA A 803 30.06 15.27 19.33
N ARG A 804 30.64 14.09 19.44
CA ARG A 804 30.80 13.16 18.32
C ARG A 804 29.46 12.68 17.75
N LYS A 805 28.47 12.35 18.60
CA LYS A 805 27.14 11.91 18.12
C LYS A 805 26.38 13.08 17.49
N LEU A 806 26.48 14.28 18.05
CA LEU A 806 25.89 15.48 17.47
C LEU A 806 26.55 15.86 16.15
N GLN A 807 27.88 15.71 16.04
CA GLN A 807 28.60 15.94 14.80
C GLN A 807 28.12 15.01 13.67
N THR A 808 27.86 13.73 13.95
CA THR A 808 27.32 12.83 12.91
C THR A 808 25.93 13.27 12.43
N LEU A 809 25.09 13.80 13.31
CA LEU A 809 23.77 14.36 12.94
C LEU A 809 23.95 15.66 12.11
N TYR A 810 24.92 16.49 12.48
CA TYR A 810 25.23 17.72 11.72
C TYR A 810 25.78 17.40 10.33
N ASP A 811 26.70 16.42 10.22
CA ASP A 811 27.35 16.01 8.96
C ASP A 811 26.33 15.48 7.92
N VAL A 812 25.24 14.87 8.36
CA VAL A 812 24.16 14.45 7.46
C VAL A 812 23.14 15.56 7.13
N GLY A 813 23.44 16.82 7.51
CA GLY A 813 22.59 17.95 7.21
C GLY A 813 21.38 18.14 8.11
N LEU A 814 21.39 17.60 9.35
CA LEU A 814 20.31 17.73 10.33
C LEU A 814 20.60 18.78 11.41
N GLY A 815 21.48 19.76 11.14
CA GLY A 815 21.86 20.80 12.09
C GLY A 815 20.69 21.60 12.65
N TYR A 816 19.65 21.81 11.87
CA TYR A 816 18.44 22.57 12.21
C TYR A 816 17.39 21.77 13.01
N VAL A 817 17.47 20.46 13.04
CA VAL A 817 16.50 19.59 13.74
C VAL A 817 16.71 19.69 15.25
N LYS A 818 15.62 19.79 16.04
CA LYS A 818 15.72 19.77 17.49
C LYS A 818 16.12 18.39 17.99
N ILE A 819 17.00 18.31 18.96
CA ILE A 819 17.49 17.07 19.57
C ILE A 819 16.34 16.18 20.09
N GLY A 820 15.31 16.80 20.69
CA GLY A 820 14.13 16.14 21.22
C GLY A 820 12.88 16.18 20.32
N GLN A 821 13.02 16.53 19.02
CA GLN A 821 11.91 16.61 18.08
C GLN A 821 11.20 15.25 17.97
N SER A 822 9.87 15.25 18.08
CA SER A 822 9.08 14.02 17.96
C SER A 822 9.30 13.34 16.60
N SER A 823 9.42 12.02 16.59
CA SER A 823 9.51 11.23 15.36
C SER A 823 8.30 11.40 14.43
N THR A 824 7.14 11.74 14.97
CA THR A 824 5.90 11.96 14.21
C THR A 824 5.91 13.26 13.42
N THR A 825 6.81 14.21 13.75
CA THR A 825 6.96 15.51 13.07
C THR A 825 8.15 15.54 12.12
N LEU A 826 8.97 14.48 12.09
CA LEU A 826 10.07 14.37 11.14
C LEU A 826 9.53 13.94 9.76
N SER A 827 10.09 14.52 8.71
CA SER A 827 9.88 14.01 7.34
C SER A 827 10.54 12.65 7.16
N GLY A 828 10.13 11.90 6.11
CA GLY A 828 10.75 10.60 5.79
C GLY A 828 12.26 10.71 5.56
N GLY A 829 12.71 11.74 4.84
CA GLY A 829 14.13 11.99 4.59
C GLY A 829 14.90 12.37 5.85
N GLU A 830 14.33 13.15 6.77
CA GLU A 830 14.95 13.45 8.07
C GLU A 830 15.09 12.18 8.92
N ALA A 831 14.05 11.35 8.99
CA ALA A 831 14.09 10.07 9.70
C ALA A 831 15.20 9.16 9.15
N GLN A 832 15.32 9.07 7.84
CA GLN A 832 16.35 8.30 7.14
C GLN A 832 17.76 8.80 7.48
N ARG A 833 17.98 10.12 7.47
CA ARG A 833 19.25 10.74 7.84
C ARG A 833 19.61 10.53 9.31
N VAL A 834 18.63 10.52 10.24
CA VAL A 834 18.86 10.14 11.65
C VAL A 834 19.35 8.70 11.77
N LYS A 835 18.74 7.77 11.00
CA LYS A 835 19.20 6.36 10.94
C LYS A 835 20.65 6.26 10.44
N LEU A 836 20.96 6.95 9.34
CA LEU A 836 22.31 7.02 8.76
C LEU A 836 23.34 7.56 9.76
N ALA A 837 23.04 8.69 10.43
CA ALA A 837 23.92 9.28 11.46
C ALA A 837 24.19 8.31 12.61
N THR A 838 23.20 7.50 12.99
CA THR A 838 23.35 6.48 14.04
C THR A 838 24.35 5.41 13.64
N GLU A 839 24.28 4.92 12.41
CA GLU A 839 25.22 3.90 11.91
C GLU A 839 26.64 4.46 11.74
N LEU A 840 26.77 5.71 11.27
CA LEU A 840 28.07 6.40 11.19
C LEU A 840 28.76 6.59 12.54
N SER A 841 27.98 6.72 13.61
CA SER A 841 28.53 6.88 14.97
C SER A 841 29.17 5.60 15.51
N LYS A 842 28.87 4.43 14.90
CA LYS A 842 29.39 3.10 15.29
C LYS A 842 30.74 2.83 14.61
N ARG A 843 31.55 1.99 15.22
CA ARG A 843 32.76 1.49 14.55
C ARG A 843 32.36 0.46 13.50
N GLY A 844 32.73 0.71 12.25
CA GLY A 844 32.52 -0.23 11.15
C GLY A 844 33.57 -1.33 11.15
N THR A 845 33.23 -2.50 10.64
CA THR A 845 34.13 -3.67 10.46
C THR A 845 34.77 -3.69 9.09
N GLY A 846 34.25 -2.87 8.13
CA GLY A 846 34.65 -2.89 6.73
C GLY A 846 33.99 -4.01 5.90
N LYS A 847 33.09 -4.79 6.50
CA LYS A 847 32.34 -5.88 5.85
C LYS A 847 30.82 -5.72 5.97
N THR A 848 30.36 -4.50 6.23
CA THR A 848 28.92 -4.20 6.33
C THR A 848 28.38 -3.76 4.99
N ILE A 849 27.20 -4.28 4.59
CA ILE A 849 26.44 -3.75 3.48
C ILE A 849 25.33 -2.81 3.99
N TYR A 850 25.36 -1.57 3.51
CA TYR A 850 24.32 -0.57 3.75
C TYR A 850 23.37 -0.53 2.55
N ILE A 851 22.09 -0.75 2.79
CA ILE A 851 21.03 -0.69 1.76
C ILE A 851 20.16 0.53 2.03
N LEU A 852 20.15 1.47 1.08
CA LEU A 852 19.41 2.71 1.17
C LEU A 852 18.34 2.75 0.05
N ASP A 853 17.13 3.15 0.41
CA ASP A 853 16.01 3.30 -0.53
C ASP A 853 15.70 4.78 -0.73
N GLU A 854 15.99 5.30 -1.92
CA GLU A 854 15.80 6.68 -2.36
C GLU A 854 16.26 7.73 -1.32
N PRO A 855 17.54 7.73 -0.89
CA PRO A 855 18.01 8.59 0.19
C PRO A 855 18.05 10.09 -0.14
N THR A 856 17.89 10.48 -1.41
CA THR A 856 17.88 11.89 -1.84
C THR A 856 16.48 12.50 -1.88
N THR A 857 15.47 11.75 -1.51
CA THR A 857 14.08 12.24 -1.45
C THR A 857 13.97 13.52 -0.61
N GLY A 858 13.41 14.59 -1.19
CA GLY A 858 13.20 15.87 -0.52
C GLY A 858 14.48 16.65 -0.21
N LEU A 859 15.59 16.34 -0.86
CA LEU A 859 16.86 17.02 -0.66
C LEU A 859 17.17 18.01 -1.79
N HIS A 860 17.57 19.21 -1.39
CA HIS A 860 18.22 20.16 -2.30
C HIS A 860 19.58 19.62 -2.75
N SER A 861 20.06 20.00 -3.93
CA SER A 861 21.35 19.54 -4.50
C SER A 861 22.55 19.73 -3.55
N ASP A 862 22.55 20.77 -2.72
CA ASP A 862 23.58 21.00 -1.69
C ASP A 862 23.52 19.95 -0.56
N ASP A 863 22.34 19.55 -0.15
CA ASP A 863 22.16 18.50 0.86
C ASP A 863 22.50 17.11 0.27
N VAL A 864 22.25 16.90 -1.03
CA VAL A 864 22.69 15.70 -1.77
C VAL A 864 24.22 15.62 -1.76
N ALA A 865 24.93 16.71 -2.01
CA ALA A 865 26.40 16.76 -1.97
C ALA A 865 26.95 16.37 -0.59
N LYS A 866 26.33 16.84 0.51
CA LYS A 866 26.69 16.46 1.88
C LYS A 866 26.43 14.98 2.13
N LEU A 867 25.27 14.44 1.69
CA LEU A 867 24.94 13.04 1.80
C LEU A 867 25.96 12.16 1.05
N LEU A 868 26.33 12.51 -0.16
CA LEU A 868 27.34 11.78 -0.95
C LEU A 868 28.69 11.73 -0.25
N THR A 869 29.12 12.82 0.41
CA THR A 869 30.35 12.83 1.22
C THR A 869 30.29 11.78 2.32
N VAL A 870 29.13 11.63 2.94
CA VAL A 870 28.90 10.63 4.01
C VAL A 870 28.92 9.21 3.46
N LEU A 871 28.22 8.95 2.35
CA LEU A 871 28.17 7.63 1.71
C LEU A 871 29.54 7.19 1.20
N ASN A 872 30.31 8.13 0.62
CA ASN A 872 31.68 7.88 0.20
C ASN A 872 32.59 7.49 1.38
N ARG A 873 32.47 8.16 2.53
CA ARG A 873 33.21 7.80 3.75
C ARG A 873 32.90 6.36 4.22
N LEU A 874 31.66 5.89 4.07
CA LEU A 874 31.31 4.49 4.37
C LEU A 874 32.04 3.51 3.45
N CYS A 875 32.10 3.80 2.14
CA CYS A 875 32.84 2.96 1.18
C CYS A 875 34.36 2.99 1.42
N GLU A 876 34.92 4.15 1.75
CA GLU A 876 36.36 4.30 2.07
C GLU A 876 36.77 3.47 3.29
N ASN A 877 35.84 3.21 4.20
CA ASN A 877 36.05 2.32 5.33
C ASN A 877 35.88 0.81 4.97
N GLY A 878 35.85 0.45 3.68
CA GLY A 878 35.75 -0.93 3.17
C GLY A 878 34.32 -1.49 3.06
N ASN A 879 33.28 -0.74 3.47
CA ASN A 879 31.91 -1.22 3.42
C ASN A 879 31.31 -1.13 2.01
N THR A 880 30.25 -1.88 1.77
CA THR A 880 29.45 -1.79 0.55
C THR A 880 28.26 -0.88 0.80
N VAL A 881 28.02 0.05 -0.11
CA VAL A 881 26.82 0.91 -0.09
C VAL A 881 26.00 0.61 -1.34
N LEU A 882 24.80 0.07 -1.15
CA LEU A 882 23.83 -0.24 -2.21
C LEU A 882 22.66 0.72 -2.09
N VAL A 883 22.40 1.50 -3.14
CA VAL A 883 21.37 2.54 -3.13
C VAL A 883 20.39 2.31 -4.27
N ILE A 884 19.09 2.32 -3.98
CA ILE A 884 18.05 2.46 -5.01
C ILE A 884 17.90 3.97 -5.26
N GLU A 885 18.13 4.43 -6.50
CA GLU A 885 18.11 5.87 -6.80
C GLU A 885 17.62 6.22 -8.20
N HIS A 886 17.07 7.44 -8.29
CA HIS A 886 16.65 8.08 -9.54
C HIS A 886 17.37 9.40 -9.79
N ASN A 887 17.98 9.99 -8.78
CA ASN A 887 18.72 11.23 -8.88
C ASN A 887 20.02 11.03 -9.67
N LEU A 888 20.12 11.69 -10.82
CA LEU A 888 21.26 11.57 -11.73
C LEU A 888 22.58 12.05 -11.12
N ASP A 889 22.53 13.01 -10.19
CA ASP A 889 23.72 13.50 -9.48
C ASP A 889 24.35 12.43 -8.59
N VAL A 890 23.50 11.58 -7.99
CA VAL A 890 23.96 10.42 -7.23
C VAL A 890 24.45 9.31 -8.15
N ILE A 891 23.66 8.99 -9.19
CA ILE A 891 23.95 7.89 -10.11
C ILE A 891 25.28 8.12 -10.84
N LYS A 892 25.57 9.36 -11.29
CA LYS A 892 26.86 9.70 -11.94
C LYS A 892 28.08 9.54 -11.03
N THR A 893 27.88 9.56 -9.69
CA THR A 893 28.97 9.40 -8.70
C THR A 893 29.19 7.96 -8.27
N ALA A 894 28.31 7.02 -8.65
CA ALA A 894 28.41 5.61 -8.27
C ALA A 894 29.64 4.92 -8.92
N ASP A 895 30.18 3.90 -8.23
CA ASP A 895 31.25 3.05 -8.80
C ASP A 895 30.68 1.97 -9.74
N HIS A 896 29.45 1.56 -9.52
CA HIS A 896 28.76 0.52 -10.29
C HIS A 896 27.27 0.75 -10.32
N ILE A 897 26.65 0.50 -11.47
CA ILE A 897 25.20 0.62 -11.68
C ILE A 897 24.62 -0.74 -12.07
N ILE A 898 23.44 -1.05 -11.56
CA ILE A 898 22.59 -2.16 -11.97
C ILE A 898 21.28 -1.54 -12.46
N ASP A 899 21.07 -1.53 -13.78
CA ASP A 899 19.89 -0.91 -14.39
C ASP A 899 18.82 -1.94 -14.72
N LEU A 900 17.64 -1.78 -14.14
CA LEU A 900 16.47 -2.67 -14.26
C LEU A 900 15.43 -2.06 -15.19
N GLY A 901 14.83 -2.89 -16.04
CA GLY A 901 13.84 -2.42 -17.00
C GLY A 901 13.42 -3.49 -18.01
N PRO A 902 13.23 -3.08 -19.28
CA PRO A 902 13.26 -1.70 -19.80
C PRO A 902 12.06 -0.84 -19.39
N GLU A 903 10.92 -1.46 -19.09
CA GLU A 903 9.67 -0.79 -18.73
C GLU A 903 9.25 -1.10 -17.28
N GLY A 904 8.11 -0.54 -16.83
CA GLY A 904 7.48 -0.89 -15.58
C GLY A 904 6.53 -2.10 -15.68
N GLY A 905 6.17 -2.71 -14.54
CA GLY A 905 5.23 -3.82 -14.47
C GLY A 905 5.66 -5.05 -15.28
N ASP A 906 4.76 -5.61 -16.07
CA ASP A 906 5.02 -6.82 -16.89
C ASP A 906 6.05 -6.59 -17.99
N GLY A 907 6.23 -5.36 -18.44
CA GLY A 907 7.27 -4.97 -19.41
C GLY A 907 8.67 -4.85 -18.80
N GLY A 908 8.77 -4.86 -17.47
CA GLY A 908 10.01 -4.77 -16.72
C GLY A 908 10.54 -6.10 -16.20
N GLY A 909 11.26 -6.04 -15.09
CA GLY A 909 11.71 -7.21 -14.35
C GLY A 909 12.92 -7.93 -14.94
N THR A 910 13.70 -7.27 -15.79
CA THR A 910 14.97 -7.79 -16.33
C THR A 910 16.10 -6.82 -16.04
N VAL A 911 17.34 -7.31 -16.02
CA VAL A 911 18.53 -6.46 -15.99
C VAL A 911 18.78 -5.97 -17.42
N VAL A 912 18.79 -4.66 -17.61
CA VAL A 912 19.05 -4.02 -18.92
C VAL A 912 20.54 -3.96 -19.20
N CYS A 913 21.31 -3.49 -18.22
CA CYS A 913 22.76 -3.44 -18.24
C CYS A 913 23.33 -3.28 -16.83
N THR A 914 24.59 -3.63 -16.66
CA THR A 914 25.38 -3.43 -15.44
C THR A 914 26.75 -2.92 -15.82
N GLY A 915 27.38 -2.13 -14.97
CA GLY A 915 28.73 -1.60 -15.21
C GLY A 915 28.94 -0.25 -14.53
N THR A 916 30.02 0.42 -14.92
CA THR A 916 30.27 1.80 -14.49
C THR A 916 29.25 2.77 -15.12
N PRO A 917 29.05 3.97 -14.56
CA PRO A 917 28.17 4.99 -15.16
C PRO A 917 28.51 5.26 -16.64
N GLU A 918 29.79 5.22 -17.01
CA GLU A 918 30.27 5.41 -18.36
C GLU A 918 29.81 4.26 -19.30
N GLU A 919 29.91 3.02 -18.84
CA GLU A 919 29.44 1.83 -19.59
C GLU A 919 27.93 1.84 -19.76
N VAL A 920 27.19 2.18 -18.70
CA VAL A 920 25.71 2.28 -18.75
C VAL A 920 25.28 3.42 -19.69
N ALA A 921 26.00 4.54 -19.76
CA ALA A 921 25.73 5.65 -20.68
C ALA A 921 25.90 5.26 -22.16
N MET A 922 26.67 4.20 -22.46
CA MET A 922 26.83 3.66 -23.82
C MET A 922 25.76 2.60 -24.16
N CYS A 923 24.97 2.16 -23.21
CA CYS A 923 23.91 1.17 -23.44
C CYS A 923 22.66 1.82 -24.05
N GLU A 924 22.40 1.60 -25.34
CA GLU A 924 21.24 2.19 -26.05
C GLU A 924 19.89 1.80 -25.47
N ARG A 925 19.79 0.63 -24.82
CA ARG A 925 18.57 0.10 -24.21
C ARG A 925 18.26 0.72 -22.86
N SER A 926 19.24 1.37 -22.21
CA SER A 926 19.11 1.98 -20.90
C SER A 926 18.53 3.39 -20.99
N TYR A 927 17.38 3.59 -20.39
CA TYR A 927 16.85 4.95 -20.22
C TYR A 927 17.74 5.76 -19.27
N THR A 928 18.19 5.17 -18.18
CA THR A 928 19.15 5.80 -17.25
C THR A 928 20.41 6.25 -17.98
N GLY A 929 20.96 5.38 -18.85
CA GLY A 929 22.14 5.68 -19.67
C GLY A 929 21.94 6.89 -20.59
N LYS A 930 20.77 7.01 -21.22
CA LYS A 930 20.45 8.15 -22.10
C LYS A 930 20.51 9.50 -21.35
N TYR A 931 20.01 9.56 -20.12
CA TYR A 931 20.04 10.79 -19.30
C TYR A 931 21.40 11.03 -18.65
N LEU A 932 22.19 9.99 -18.37
CA LEU A 932 23.55 10.13 -17.84
C LEU A 932 24.55 10.66 -18.86
N LYS A 933 24.42 10.28 -20.11
CA LYS A 933 25.38 10.59 -21.18
C LYS A 933 25.74 12.08 -21.29
N PRO A 934 24.77 13.02 -21.28
CA PRO A 934 25.08 14.46 -21.32
C PRO A 934 25.83 14.97 -20.08
N LEU A 935 25.62 14.33 -18.92
CA LEU A 935 26.23 14.76 -17.65
C LEU A 935 27.69 14.29 -17.52
N LEU A 936 28.01 13.14 -18.12
CA LEU A 936 29.36 12.59 -18.13
C LEU A 936 30.23 13.26 -19.21
N SER A 937 29.65 13.62 -20.37
CA SER A 937 30.38 14.27 -21.49
C SER A 937 30.72 15.74 -21.23
N LYS A 938 30.05 16.43 -20.31
CA LYS A 938 30.36 17.82 -19.92
C LYS A 938 31.61 17.96 -19.02
N THR A 939 32.33 16.86 -18.74
CA THR A 939 33.51 16.88 -17.86
C THR A 939 34.83 17.16 -18.61
N GLU A 940 34.77 17.27 -19.95
CA GLU A 940 35.94 17.54 -20.81
C GLU A 940 36.11 19.02 -21.21
N ILE A 941 35.53 19.99 -20.46
CA ILE A 941 35.80 21.42 -20.71
C ILE A 941 36.32 22.07 -19.45
#